data_07c583868eafd243746f9278688739e9
#
_entry.id   07c583868eafd243746f9278688739e9
#
_cell.length_a   1.000
_cell.length_b   1.000
_cell.length_c   1.000
_cell.angle_alpha   90.00
_cell.angle_beta   90.00
_cell.angle_gamma   90.00
#
_symmetry.space_group_name_H-M   'P 1'
#
loop_
_entity.id
_entity.type
_entity.pdbx_description
1 polymer ?
#
loop_
_entity_poly.entity_id
_entity_poly.type
_entity_poly.pdbx_seq_one_letter_code
_entity_poly.pdbx_strand_id
1 'polypeptide(L)'
;MSNESGTGVYVYQQIVKTTAEWEADKTVPVENVWLFERREDGKIVTKLSDGQHCYSDLPAYGLSAWQAAQMGGYKGTEKEFYESLGTFDEKIKKVESLVSSMSGKYAETPTLESTPTEDTLTYTPEDSEEPRAFAIGQQCRVYEAEEEDYVFYQLYDIKVGKADWRIAGSGGTSANQEKAVIALSSNQGTPDTALNGKRVTVKYSEQEQTLTWQGEALEVKIPAGMSYEVSAEAVAGYTTPQKQSLVAVGGNERQIVFSYSCEKVTVNVSTDDSADCSARTVTVKKTGGGDVLGTGKGAQVIVKVPTGTGYTVSVDAYPGYTKPSEQSFTASQPARSVAMTYALIKSNTIHIDQTVADPATKITGDVNGEVIRWIRQNSHRVLAKKTAEGQVTYCRLKDDDGTKYHDGTAARLSGDEGDVFLKLPEFYYKGTEGDQVDLCFAKEKIDESYVKWDSNTLIGVYEAYSTGNKAFSRSGLASTGGISCVNWKAFARARGSGYQIVDWQMHCVLGCLYYAMYGNTNCQAEIGLGTSSYTKDTGQTDALGMEDTKASTNGNSQSINFWGLENWWGNKWEWIDDYINPAGELTATVNDPVNGGTRPLPITSFNGWYVKKMKFGRYLDLINSEVDSERGTDSTYYCDYQWWPTGTTTNPRALLRSYDSSNPYGGVAYAFAHSASSLTSPTCGSRLAFRGVCREAESVEAFKSLPVL
;
A
#
# COMPACT_ATOMS: atom_id res chain seq x y z
N MET A 1 -12.92 -35.41 4.03
CA MET A 1 -12.58 -34.80 5.31
C MET A 1 -12.33 -33.34 5.02
N SER A 2 -13.25 -32.52 5.44
CA SER A 2 -13.37 -31.11 5.12
C SER A 2 -12.37 -30.27 5.89
N ASN A 3 -11.55 -29.48 5.19
CA ASN A 3 -10.78 -28.39 5.77
C ASN A 3 -11.68 -27.17 5.94
N GLU A 4 -12.07 -26.87 7.17
CA GLU A 4 -12.61 -25.57 7.53
C GLU A 4 -11.47 -24.63 7.88
N SER A 5 -11.31 -23.57 7.12
CA SER A 5 -10.42 -22.46 7.41
C SER A 5 -11.04 -21.58 8.49
N GLY A 6 -10.63 -21.80 9.73
CA GLY A 6 -10.99 -20.95 10.87
C GLY A 6 -10.14 -19.67 10.88
N THR A 7 -10.78 -18.53 10.76
CA THR A 7 -10.20 -17.22 11.07
C THR A 7 -9.95 -17.13 12.57
N GLY A 8 -8.71 -17.34 12.99
CA GLY A 8 -8.31 -17.28 14.38
C GLY A 8 -8.31 -15.84 14.91
N VAL A 9 -9.19 -15.56 15.85
CA VAL A 9 -9.06 -14.38 16.74
C VAL A 9 -7.91 -14.68 17.69
N TYR A 10 -6.78 -13.99 17.51
CA TYR A 10 -5.67 -14.08 18.44
C TYR A 10 -6.00 -13.32 19.72
N VAL A 11 -6.47 -14.05 20.73
CA VAL A 11 -6.55 -13.56 22.11
C VAL A 11 -5.13 -13.62 22.67
N TYR A 12 -4.49 -12.49 22.89
CA TYR A 12 -3.21 -12.42 23.62
C TYR A 12 -3.47 -12.77 25.10
N GLN A 13 -3.41 -14.02 25.43
CA GLN A 13 -3.37 -14.47 26.80
C GLN A 13 -1.91 -14.41 27.25
N GLN A 14 -1.56 -13.45 28.10
CA GLN A 14 -0.25 -13.44 28.76
C GLN A 14 -0.25 -14.59 29.78
N ILE A 15 0.51 -15.63 29.49
CA ILE A 15 0.68 -16.75 30.42
C ILE A 15 1.90 -16.45 31.27
N VAL A 16 1.66 -16.07 32.53
CA VAL A 16 2.72 -15.82 33.54
C VAL A 16 2.72 -16.99 34.52
N LYS A 17 3.85 -17.67 34.64
CA LYS A 17 4.04 -18.79 35.60
C LYS A 17 5.40 -18.61 36.32
N THR A 18 5.54 -19.24 37.47
CA THR A 18 6.82 -19.36 38.18
C THR A 18 7.74 -20.37 37.47
N THR A 19 9.04 -20.35 37.78
CA THR A 19 9.99 -21.34 37.27
C THR A 19 9.51 -22.78 37.53
N ALA A 20 9.09 -23.07 38.74
CA ALA A 20 8.61 -24.40 39.12
C ALA A 20 7.34 -24.82 38.37
N GLU A 21 6.42 -23.90 38.11
CA GLU A 21 5.21 -24.17 37.32
C GLU A 21 5.53 -24.42 35.84
N TRP A 22 6.51 -23.72 35.27
CA TRP A 22 6.96 -23.96 33.90
C TRP A 22 7.77 -25.26 33.75
N GLU A 23 8.56 -25.64 34.73
CA GLU A 23 9.28 -26.92 34.74
C GLU A 23 8.33 -28.15 34.85
N ALA A 24 7.21 -27.96 35.53
CA ALA A 24 6.18 -28.98 35.64
C ALA A 24 5.27 -29.07 34.42
N ASP A 25 5.14 -27.97 33.66
CA ASP A 25 4.27 -27.90 32.48
C ASP A 25 5.01 -28.42 31.23
N LYS A 26 4.63 -29.61 30.78
CA LYS A 26 5.17 -30.23 29.57
C LYS A 26 4.29 -30.01 28.35
N THR A 27 3.31 -29.12 28.40
CA THR A 27 2.49 -28.77 27.25
C THR A 27 3.28 -27.91 26.26
N VAL A 28 3.09 -28.13 24.97
CA VAL A 28 3.64 -27.28 23.90
C VAL A 28 2.69 -26.10 23.71
N PRO A 29 3.14 -24.86 23.98
CA PRO A 29 2.29 -23.69 23.77
C PRO A 29 2.03 -23.45 22.28
N VAL A 30 0.92 -22.78 21.97
CA VAL A 30 0.60 -22.36 20.58
C VAL A 30 1.70 -21.46 20.04
N GLU A 31 2.05 -21.60 18.77
CA GLU A 31 3.08 -20.81 18.11
C GLU A 31 2.83 -19.29 18.20
N ASN A 32 3.89 -18.51 18.36
CA ASN A 32 3.88 -17.04 18.46
C ASN A 32 3.17 -16.47 19.71
N VAL A 33 3.15 -17.18 20.82
CA VAL A 33 2.67 -16.69 22.11
C VAL A 33 3.86 -16.29 23.01
N TRP A 34 3.78 -15.10 23.61
CA TRP A 34 4.77 -14.68 24.61
C TRP A 34 4.51 -15.36 25.95
N LEU A 35 5.52 -16.02 26.49
CA LEU A 35 5.51 -16.76 27.76
C LEU A 35 6.42 -16.04 28.75
N PHE A 36 5.95 -15.89 29.99
CA PHE A 36 6.65 -15.15 31.02
C PHE A 36 6.94 -16.05 32.21
N GLU A 37 8.20 -16.15 32.60
CA GLU A 37 8.66 -16.87 33.79
C GLU A 37 9.02 -15.86 34.89
N ARG A 38 8.38 -15.99 36.06
CA ARG A 38 8.75 -15.24 37.26
C ARG A 38 9.73 -16.07 38.06
N ARG A 39 10.98 -15.63 38.19
CA ARG A 39 12.03 -16.27 38.96
C ARG A 39 11.98 -15.86 40.43
N GLU A 40 12.59 -16.65 41.32
CA GLU A 40 12.68 -16.38 42.74
C GLU A 40 13.44 -15.08 43.06
N ASP A 41 14.36 -14.64 42.22
CA ASP A 41 15.06 -13.37 42.32
C ASP A 41 14.22 -12.15 41.91
N GLY A 42 12.94 -12.36 41.57
CA GLY A 42 11.99 -11.33 41.15
C GLY A 42 12.10 -10.94 39.69
N LYS A 43 13.04 -11.48 38.92
CA LYS A 43 13.18 -11.21 37.48
C LYS A 43 12.16 -11.97 36.68
N ILE A 44 11.76 -11.37 35.57
CA ILE A 44 10.89 -12.00 34.57
C ILE A 44 11.71 -12.33 33.32
N VAL A 45 11.73 -13.60 32.96
CA VAL A 45 12.31 -14.08 31.71
C VAL A 45 11.20 -14.26 30.69
N THR A 46 11.43 -13.78 29.48
CA THR A 46 10.48 -13.90 28.38
C THR A 46 10.98 -14.87 27.33
N LYS A 47 10.08 -15.73 26.83
CA LYS A 47 10.32 -16.62 25.71
C LYS A 47 9.17 -16.51 24.72
N LEU A 48 9.45 -16.71 23.45
CA LEU A 48 8.43 -16.77 22.40
C LEU A 48 8.21 -18.24 22.03
N SER A 49 6.98 -18.71 22.07
CA SER A 49 6.65 -20.08 21.71
C SER A 49 6.75 -20.30 20.20
N ASP A 50 7.30 -21.44 19.81
CA ASP A 50 7.46 -21.87 18.41
C ASP A 50 6.44 -22.94 17.97
N GLY A 51 5.50 -23.29 18.84
CA GLY A 51 4.49 -24.30 18.57
C GLY A 51 5.01 -25.75 18.51
N GLN A 52 6.30 -25.99 18.82
CA GLN A 52 6.95 -27.29 18.73
C GLN A 52 7.61 -27.75 20.04
N HIS A 53 8.08 -26.80 20.85
CA HIS A 53 8.80 -27.08 22.08
C HIS A 53 8.04 -26.64 23.32
N CYS A 54 8.21 -27.36 24.43
CA CYS A 54 7.69 -26.92 25.72
C CYS A 54 8.55 -25.76 26.26
N TYR A 55 8.03 -25.03 27.27
CA TYR A 55 8.69 -23.82 27.77
C TYR A 55 10.15 -24.02 28.17
N SER A 56 10.51 -25.14 28.81
CA SER A 56 11.88 -25.43 29.22
C SER A 56 12.88 -25.42 28.06
N ASP A 57 12.45 -25.84 26.89
CA ASP A 57 13.32 -26.09 25.72
C ASP A 57 13.41 -24.88 24.79
N LEU A 58 12.57 -23.85 25.02
CA LEU A 58 12.62 -22.61 24.24
C LEU A 58 13.81 -21.72 24.63
N PRO A 59 14.50 -21.10 23.66
CA PRO A 59 15.56 -20.15 23.94
C PRO A 59 15.02 -18.92 24.67
N ALA A 60 15.73 -18.44 25.71
CA ALA A 60 15.42 -17.18 26.34
C ALA A 60 15.74 -16.02 25.40
N TYR A 61 14.76 -15.16 25.14
CA TYR A 61 15.05 -13.88 24.52
C TYR A 61 15.82 -13.04 25.54
N GLY A 62 17.02 -12.62 25.19
CA GLY A 62 17.97 -11.95 26.10
C GLY A 62 17.61 -10.53 26.54
N LEU A 63 16.33 -10.13 26.44
CA LEU A 63 15.80 -8.87 26.93
C LEU A 63 14.97 -9.14 28.19
N SER A 64 15.27 -8.43 29.31
CA SER A 64 14.39 -8.44 30.47
C SER A 64 13.04 -7.78 30.12
N ALA A 65 11.97 -8.10 30.88
CA ALA A 65 10.66 -7.49 30.68
C ALA A 65 10.73 -5.94 30.77
N TRP A 66 11.63 -5.40 31.59
CA TRP A 66 11.90 -3.97 31.67
C TRP A 66 12.56 -3.42 30.39
N GLN A 67 13.54 -4.12 29.80
CA GLN A 67 14.15 -3.72 28.53
C GLN A 67 13.13 -3.74 27.38
N ALA A 68 12.25 -4.73 27.36
CA ALA A 68 11.15 -4.76 26.39
C ALA A 68 10.17 -3.59 26.58
N ALA A 69 9.87 -3.23 27.84
CA ALA A 69 9.04 -2.08 28.17
C ALA A 69 9.69 -0.74 27.78
N GLN A 70 11.02 -0.61 27.94
CA GLN A 70 11.76 0.57 27.48
C GLN A 70 11.69 0.72 25.95
N MET A 71 11.81 -0.35 25.20
CA MET A 71 11.60 -0.34 23.75
C MET A 71 10.17 0.06 23.37
N GLY A 72 9.19 -0.24 24.22
CA GLY A 72 7.80 0.20 24.12
C GLY A 72 7.53 1.63 24.64
N GLY A 73 8.58 2.39 25.02
CA GLY A 73 8.46 3.80 25.44
C GLY A 73 8.37 4.04 26.96
N TYR A 74 8.55 3.03 27.80
CA TYR A 74 8.63 3.21 29.25
C TYR A 74 9.91 3.96 29.66
N LYS A 75 9.78 5.02 30.47
CA LYS A 75 10.89 5.92 30.85
C LYS A 75 11.39 5.78 32.29
N GLY A 76 10.80 4.88 33.07
CA GLY A 76 11.18 4.63 34.46
C GLY A 76 12.42 3.74 34.61
N THR A 77 12.95 3.65 35.82
CA THR A 77 14.04 2.74 36.18
C THR A 77 13.55 1.29 36.25
N GLU A 78 14.46 0.33 36.16
CA GLU A 78 14.16 -1.10 36.30
C GLU A 78 13.44 -1.41 37.63
N LYS A 79 13.86 -0.76 38.72
CA LYS A 79 13.26 -0.90 40.06
C LYS A 79 11.80 -0.40 40.06
N GLU A 80 11.55 0.79 39.50
CA GLU A 80 10.21 1.39 39.41
C GLU A 80 9.28 0.53 38.54
N PHE A 81 9.80 -0.09 37.46
CA PHE A 81 9.03 -1.00 36.63
C PHE A 81 8.54 -2.24 37.41
N TYR A 82 9.43 -2.91 38.13
CA TYR A 82 9.06 -4.09 38.89
C TYR A 82 8.23 -3.77 40.15
N GLU A 83 8.43 -2.62 40.78
CA GLU A 83 7.57 -2.14 41.87
C GLU A 83 6.16 -1.82 41.36
N SER A 84 6.03 -1.25 40.14
CA SER A 84 4.71 -1.01 39.52
C SER A 84 3.95 -2.29 39.18
N LEU A 85 4.65 -3.35 38.78
CA LEU A 85 4.04 -4.67 38.53
C LEU A 85 3.56 -5.32 39.85
N GLY A 86 4.30 -5.17 40.96
CA GLY A 86 3.88 -5.68 42.26
C GLY A 86 2.62 -5.00 42.81
N THR A 87 2.49 -3.68 42.63
CA THR A 87 1.29 -2.92 43.01
C THR A 87 0.09 -3.17 42.10
N PHE A 88 0.30 -3.67 40.90
CA PHE A 88 -0.78 -4.01 39.96
C PHE A 88 -1.59 -5.23 40.42
N ASP A 89 -0.92 -6.24 40.97
CA ASP A 89 -1.55 -7.45 41.51
C ASP A 89 -2.41 -7.14 42.74
N GLU A 90 -1.96 -6.24 43.63
CA GLU A 90 -2.75 -5.75 44.76
C GLU A 90 -3.96 -4.91 44.31
N LYS A 91 -3.80 -4.10 43.25
CA LYS A 91 -4.90 -3.32 42.68
C LYS A 91 -5.94 -4.21 42.00
N ILE A 92 -5.52 -5.28 41.30
CA ILE A 92 -6.45 -6.26 40.69
C ILE A 92 -7.23 -6.99 41.77
N LYS A 93 -6.60 -7.49 42.83
CA LYS A 93 -7.30 -8.11 43.98
C LYS A 93 -8.27 -7.16 44.67
N LYS A 94 -7.94 -5.88 44.71
CA LYS A 94 -8.80 -4.84 45.28
C LYS A 94 -9.99 -4.53 44.36
N VAL A 95 -9.82 -4.56 43.03
CA VAL A 95 -10.87 -4.41 42.03
C VAL A 95 -11.77 -5.64 42.00
N GLU A 96 -11.22 -6.84 42.07
CA GLU A 96 -12.00 -8.09 42.17
C GLU A 96 -12.85 -8.18 43.45
N SER A 97 -12.30 -7.70 44.57
CA SER A 97 -13.03 -7.56 45.83
C SER A 97 -14.17 -6.53 45.73
N LEU A 98 -13.90 -5.39 45.04
CA LEU A 98 -14.92 -4.36 44.77
C LEU A 98 -16.01 -4.86 43.81
N VAL A 99 -15.67 -5.54 42.73
CA VAL A 99 -16.63 -6.12 41.78
C VAL A 99 -17.45 -7.22 42.40
N SER A 100 -16.85 -8.03 43.25
CA SER A 100 -17.54 -9.07 44.03
C SER A 100 -18.55 -8.49 45.04
N SER A 101 -18.21 -7.33 45.65
CA SER A 101 -19.12 -6.62 46.56
C SER A 101 -20.25 -5.87 45.81
N MET A 102 -20.08 -5.52 44.53
CA MET A 102 -21.08 -4.83 43.71
C MET A 102 -22.16 -5.81 43.15
N SER A 103 -21.98 -7.10 43.22
CA SER A 103 -22.94 -8.08 42.71
C SER A 103 -24.02 -8.50 43.72
N GLY A 104 -24.01 -7.98 44.93
CA GLY A 104 -24.96 -8.28 45.98
C GLY A 104 -26.04 -7.24 46.18
N LYS A 105 -27.21 -7.47 45.62
CA LYS A 105 -28.54 -6.91 45.92
C LYS A 105 -28.66 -5.59 46.71
N TYR A 106 -29.18 -4.58 46.07
CA TYR A 106 -29.84 -3.38 46.65
C TYR A 106 -31.12 -3.78 47.44
N ALA A 107 -31.02 -4.42 48.56
CA ALA A 107 -32.21 -4.90 49.28
C ALA A 107 -32.20 -4.60 50.77
N GLU A 108 -31.10 -4.16 51.38
CA GLU A 108 -31.08 -3.97 52.84
C GLU A 108 -30.64 -2.54 53.20
N THR A 109 -31.44 -1.91 54.05
CA THR A 109 -31.09 -0.69 54.76
C THR A 109 -30.58 -1.09 56.16
N PRO A 110 -29.27 -1.23 56.34
CA PRO A 110 -28.73 -1.70 57.62
C PRO A 110 -28.99 -0.67 58.72
N THR A 111 -29.23 -1.18 59.93
CA THR A 111 -29.33 -0.35 61.13
C THR A 111 -27.94 -0.18 61.75
N LEU A 112 -27.50 1.06 61.95
CA LEU A 112 -26.23 1.40 62.64
C LEU A 112 -26.52 1.80 64.06
N GLU A 113 -25.56 1.53 64.98
CA GLU A 113 -25.69 1.88 66.40
C GLU A 113 -25.46 3.37 66.68
N SER A 114 -24.84 4.10 65.71
CA SER A 114 -24.57 5.52 65.79
C SER A 114 -24.56 6.18 64.43
N THR A 115 -24.72 7.51 64.39
CA THR A 115 -24.61 8.33 63.20
C THR A 115 -23.34 7.98 62.39
N PRO A 116 -23.48 7.66 61.08
CA PRO A 116 -22.31 7.30 60.27
C PRO A 116 -21.36 8.48 60.09
N THR A 117 -20.04 8.20 60.15
CA THR A 117 -18.96 9.15 59.98
C THR A 117 -18.24 8.95 58.67
N GLU A 118 -17.30 9.81 58.36
CA GLU A 118 -16.44 9.64 57.15
C GLU A 118 -15.63 8.35 57.14
N ASP A 119 -15.47 7.67 58.27
CA ASP A 119 -14.76 6.38 58.40
C ASP A 119 -15.73 5.18 58.31
N THR A 120 -17.05 5.42 58.28
CA THR A 120 -18.07 4.36 58.18
C THR A 120 -18.19 3.86 56.74
N LEU A 121 -17.40 2.86 56.42
CA LEU A 121 -17.32 2.29 55.06
C LEU A 121 -17.91 0.91 54.94
N THR A 122 -18.21 0.26 56.08
CA THR A 122 -18.73 -1.11 56.16
C THR A 122 -19.82 -1.25 57.23
N TYR A 123 -20.67 -2.25 57.09
CA TYR A 123 -21.63 -2.67 58.07
C TYR A 123 -21.67 -4.18 58.18
N THR A 124 -22.10 -4.73 59.32
CA THR A 124 -22.29 -6.16 59.47
C THR A 124 -23.80 -6.47 59.40
N PRO A 125 -24.29 -7.26 58.42
CA PRO A 125 -25.68 -7.64 58.35
C PRO A 125 -26.09 -8.49 59.56
N GLU A 126 -27.37 -8.44 59.93
CA GLU A 126 -27.91 -9.21 61.07
C GLU A 126 -27.76 -10.74 60.89
N ASP A 127 -27.69 -11.19 59.65
CA ASP A 127 -27.59 -12.61 59.27
C ASP A 127 -26.15 -13.07 58.93
N SER A 128 -25.12 -12.26 59.19
CA SER A 128 -23.75 -12.53 58.82
C SER A 128 -22.77 -12.04 59.91
N GLU A 129 -21.68 -12.76 60.12
CA GLU A 129 -20.57 -12.32 60.96
C GLU A 129 -19.50 -11.50 60.18
N GLU A 130 -19.62 -11.47 58.84
CA GLU A 130 -18.65 -10.82 57.97
C GLU A 130 -19.13 -9.41 57.62
N PRO A 131 -18.25 -8.39 57.75
CA PRO A 131 -18.59 -7.00 57.37
C PRO A 131 -18.72 -6.85 55.86
N ARG A 132 -19.73 -6.11 55.42
CA ARG A 132 -19.96 -5.71 53.99
C ARG A 132 -19.69 -4.23 53.83
N ALA A 133 -19.11 -3.87 52.66
CA ALA A 133 -18.88 -2.47 52.29
C ALA A 133 -20.20 -1.80 51.85
N PHE A 134 -20.40 -0.54 52.24
CA PHE A 134 -21.46 0.26 51.71
C PHE A 134 -21.20 0.64 50.24
N ALA A 135 -22.21 0.59 49.43
CA ALA A 135 -22.20 1.12 48.07
C ALA A 135 -22.69 2.58 48.03
N ILE A 136 -22.07 3.39 47.14
CA ILE A 136 -22.59 4.77 46.91
C ILE A 136 -24.06 4.71 46.50
N GLY A 137 -24.89 5.51 47.14
CA GLY A 137 -26.35 5.48 46.99
C GLY A 137 -27.09 4.57 47.99
N GLN A 138 -26.37 3.72 48.73
CA GLN A 138 -27.00 2.86 49.76
C GLN A 138 -27.37 3.67 50.99
N GLN A 139 -28.49 3.36 51.58
CA GLN A 139 -28.96 3.98 52.82
C GLN A 139 -28.66 3.11 54.02
N CYS A 140 -28.43 3.75 55.16
CA CYS A 140 -28.48 3.12 56.47
C CYS A 140 -29.44 3.93 57.38
N ARG A 141 -29.85 3.36 58.48
CA ARG A 141 -30.73 4.00 59.47
C ARG A 141 -30.08 3.97 60.84
N VAL A 142 -30.31 5.02 61.60
CA VAL A 142 -29.87 5.13 63.00
C VAL A 142 -31.09 5.48 63.82
N TYR A 143 -31.31 4.76 64.94
CA TYR A 143 -32.41 5.10 65.85
C TYR A 143 -32.01 6.27 66.75
N GLU A 144 -32.69 7.38 66.67
CA GLU A 144 -32.48 8.55 67.53
C GLU A 144 -33.52 8.57 68.64
N ALA A 145 -33.03 8.31 69.85
CA ALA A 145 -33.89 8.17 71.06
C ALA A 145 -34.61 9.46 71.47
N GLU A 146 -34.16 10.62 71.07
CA GLU A 146 -34.75 11.92 71.36
C GLU A 146 -35.97 12.21 70.42
N GLU A 147 -36.00 11.59 69.23
CA GLU A 147 -37.10 11.70 68.24
C GLU A 147 -38.02 10.48 68.21
N GLU A 148 -37.67 9.43 68.96
CA GLU A 148 -38.40 8.14 68.96
C GLU A 148 -38.61 7.53 67.56
N ASP A 149 -37.70 7.83 66.60
CA ASP A 149 -37.77 7.42 65.19
C ASP A 149 -36.39 7.16 64.61
N TYR A 150 -36.35 6.64 63.36
CA TYR A 150 -35.16 6.34 62.62
C TYR A 150 -34.79 7.53 61.72
N VAL A 151 -33.54 7.99 61.79
CA VAL A 151 -32.95 8.87 60.82
C VAL A 151 -32.23 8.07 59.76
N PHE A 152 -32.52 8.36 58.51
CA PHE A 152 -31.90 7.67 57.39
C PHE A 152 -30.73 8.48 56.84
N TYR A 153 -29.59 7.83 56.63
CA TYR A 153 -28.40 8.40 56.04
C TYR A 153 -28.13 7.70 54.71
N GLN A 154 -27.71 8.44 53.69
CA GLN A 154 -27.33 7.90 52.39
C GLN A 154 -25.85 8.17 52.14
N LEU A 155 -25.14 7.15 51.71
CA LEU A 155 -23.74 7.31 51.26
C LEU A 155 -23.70 8.02 49.92
N TYR A 156 -23.20 9.25 49.89
CA TYR A 156 -23.23 10.13 48.74
C TYR A 156 -21.96 9.97 47.88
N ASP A 157 -20.79 9.83 48.48
CA ASP A 157 -19.51 9.71 47.79
C ASP A 157 -18.46 9.02 48.66
N ILE A 158 -17.43 8.49 48.08
CA ILE A 158 -16.23 7.96 48.77
C ILE A 158 -15.01 8.57 48.11
N LYS A 159 -14.30 9.49 48.84
CA LYS A 159 -13.08 10.12 48.35
C LYS A 159 -11.89 9.73 49.23
N VAL A 160 -10.82 9.21 48.60
CA VAL A 160 -9.59 8.84 49.29
C VAL A 160 -9.83 7.96 50.55
N GLY A 161 -10.83 7.03 50.45
CA GLY A 161 -11.17 6.14 51.57
C GLY A 161 -11.98 6.78 52.71
N LYS A 162 -12.58 7.94 52.47
CA LYS A 162 -13.50 8.61 53.36
C LYS A 162 -14.90 8.69 52.78
N ALA A 163 -15.90 8.37 53.54
CA ALA A 163 -17.29 8.35 53.16
C ALA A 163 -17.96 9.71 53.38
N ASP A 164 -18.75 10.18 52.41
CA ASP A 164 -19.65 11.34 52.55
C ASP A 164 -21.07 10.86 52.80
N TRP A 165 -21.47 10.82 54.08
CA TRP A 165 -22.80 10.45 54.50
C TRP A 165 -23.66 11.69 54.66
N ARG A 166 -24.92 11.65 54.17
CA ARG A 166 -25.88 12.72 54.27
C ARG A 166 -27.19 12.17 54.77
N ILE A 167 -27.94 12.97 55.59
CA ILE A 167 -29.30 12.60 55.99
C ILE A 167 -30.15 12.47 54.72
N ALA A 168 -30.73 11.31 54.52
CA ALA A 168 -31.58 11.08 53.37
C ALA A 168 -32.83 11.94 53.48
N GLY A 169 -33.00 12.90 52.60
CA GLY A 169 -34.07 13.88 52.61
C GLY A 169 -33.76 15.28 53.15
N SER A 170 -32.50 15.55 53.62
CA SER A 170 -32.11 16.85 54.19
C SER A 170 -31.74 17.94 53.17
N GLY A 171 -31.84 17.67 51.90
CA GLY A 171 -31.61 18.70 50.86
C GLY A 171 -32.86 19.58 50.72
N GLY A 172 -32.97 20.66 51.49
CA GLY A 172 -33.83 21.83 51.40
C GLY A 172 -35.07 21.86 50.48
N THR A 173 -35.77 20.74 50.32
CA THR A 173 -37.01 20.64 49.53
C THR A 173 -38.21 20.84 50.41
N SER A 174 -39.10 21.76 49.98
CA SER A 174 -40.45 21.87 50.59
C SER A 174 -41.16 20.52 50.52
N ALA A 175 -41.88 20.13 51.57
CA ALA A 175 -42.68 18.89 51.61
C ALA A 175 -43.63 18.71 50.40
N ASN A 176 -43.87 19.77 49.65
CA ASN A 176 -44.71 19.80 48.47
C ASN A 176 -43.95 19.70 47.12
N GLN A 177 -42.66 19.49 47.12
CA GLN A 177 -41.85 19.42 45.87
C GLN A 177 -40.76 18.32 45.96
N GLU A 178 -40.41 17.71 44.84
CA GLU A 178 -39.20 16.93 44.67
C GLU A 178 -38.08 17.81 44.09
N LYS A 179 -36.86 17.64 44.57
CA LYS A 179 -35.69 18.24 44.00
C LYS A 179 -34.99 17.22 43.07
N ALA A 180 -35.11 17.41 41.74
CA ALA A 180 -34.34 16.62 40.76
C ALA A 180 -32.94 17.21 40.57
N VAL A 181 -31.91 16.43 40.85
CA VAL A 181 -30.52 16.78 40.65
C VAL A 181 -29.99 15.99 39.45
N ILE A 182 -29.71 16.71 38.36
CA ILE A 182 -29.41 16.08 37.06
C ILE A 182 -27.94 16.27 36.71
N ALA A 183 -27.26 15.18 36.33
CA ALA A 183 -25.86 15.19 35.92
C ALA A 183 -25.69 14.52 34.56
N LEU A 184 -24.71 15.02 33.78
CA LEU A 184 -24.25 14.38 32.58
C LEU A 184 -22.88 13.74 32.83
N SER A 185 -22.67 12.52 32.36
CA SER A 185 -21.42 11.80 32.45
C SER A 185 -21.07 11.10 31.10
N SER A 186 -19.84 10.73 30.93
CA SER A 186 -19.45 9.91 29.76
C SER A 186 -18.41 8.86 30.14
N ASN A 187 -18.24 7.86 29.27
CA ASN A 187 -17.23 6.84 29.42
C ASN A 187 -15.81 7.28 28.98
N GLN A 188 -15.63 8.57 28.62
CA GLN A 188 -14.33 9.13 28.16
C GLN A 188 -13.58 9.91 29.25
N GLY A 189 -14.05 9.80 30.48
CA GLY A 189 -13.46 10.46 31.66
C GLY A 189 -14.28 11.64 32.18
N THR A 190 -13.92 12.14 33.38
CA THR A 190 -14.61 13.23 34.06
C THR A 190 -13.63 14.34 34.40
N PRO A 191 -13.86 15.60 33.99
CA PRO A 191 -14.97 16.08 33.17
C PRO A 191 -14.75 15.83 31.66
N ASP A 192 -15.79 15.37 30.93
CA ASP A 192 -15.76 15.32 29.46
C ASP A 192 -16.26 16.67 28.92
N THR A 193 -15.33 17.47 28.41
CA THR A 193 -15.63 18.82 27.88
C THR A 193 -16.60 18.80 26.68
N ALA A 194 -16.79 17.66 26.03
CA ALA A 194 -17.78 17.52 24.93
C ALA A 194 -19.23 17.65 25.43
N LEU A 195 -19.46 17.45 26.72
CA LEU A 195 -20.78 17.61 27.35
C LEU A 195 -21.07 19.07 27.77
N ASN A 196 -20.07 19.93 27.88
CA ASN A 196 -20.27 21.32 28.26
C ASN A 196 -21.13 22.07 27.23
N GLY A 197 -22.05 22.89 27.71
CA GLY A 197 -23.00 23.62 26.87
C GLY A 197 -24.16 22.77 26.36
N LYS A 198 -24.25 21.47 26.74
CA LYS A 198 -25.38 20.61 26.35
C LYS A 198 -26.60 20.87 27.19
N ARG A 199 -27.75 20.78 26.53
CA ARG A 199 -29.04 21.09 27.15
C ARG A 199 -29.67 19.84 27.76
N VAL A 200 -30.26 20.04 28.92
CA VAL A 200 -31.15 19.08 29.57
C VAL A 200 -32.54 19.70 29.64
N THR A 201 -33.55 18.98 29.18
CA THR A 201 -34.93 19.44 29.16
C THR A 201 -35.72 18.64 30.16
N VAL A 202 -36.44 19.36 31.05
CA VAL A 202 -37.37 18.80 32.03
C VAL A 202 -38.77 19.26 31.67
N LYS A 203 -39.69 18.31 31.47
CA LYS A 203 -41.11 18.57 31.12
C LYS A 203 -42.03 17.99 32.18
N TYR A 204 -42.93 18.81 32.73
CA TYR A 204 -43.99 18.35 33.61
C TYR A 204 -45.24 19.21 33.41
N SER A 205 -46.40 18.57 33.32
CA SER A 205 -47.64 19.24 32.91
C SER A 205 -47.46 19.96 31.55
N GLU A 206 -47.83 21.23 31.47
CA GLU A 206 -47.60 22.07 30.28
C GLU A 206 -46.31 22.90 30.37
N GLN A 207 -45.48 22.67 31.39
CA GLN A 207 -44.24 23.39 31.59
C GLN A 207 -43.04 22.62 30.99
N GLU A 208 -42.14 23.37 30.34
CA GLU A 208 -40.88 22.87 29.83
C GLU A 208 -39.77 23.81 30.32
N GLN A 209 -38.79 23.23 31.00
CA GLN A 209 -37.58 23.93 31.44
C GLN A 209 -36.35 23.35 30.78
N THR A 210 -35.57 24.19 30.11
CA THR A 210 -34.29 23.79 29.50
C THR A 210 -33.13 24.39 30.28
N LEU A 211 -32.22 23.55 30.73
CA LEU A 211 -31.02 23.88 31.47
C LEU A 211 -29.78 23.57 30.65
N THR A 212 -28.70 24.29 30.89
CA THR A 212 -27.44 24.08 30.17
C THR A 212 -26.40 23.54 31.11
N TRP A 213 -25.83 22.35 30.77
CA TRP A 213 -24.79 21.71 31.55
C TRP A 213 -23.46 22.46 31.41
N GLN A 214 -22.82 22.77 32.56
CA GLN A 214 -21.51 23.45 32.63
C GLN A 214 -20.50 22.68 33.46
N GLY A 215 -20.71 21.39 33.68
CA GLY A 215 -19.82 20.53 34.51
C GLY A 215 -20.31 20.38 35.95
N GLU A 216 -21.36 21.09 36.35
CA GLU A 216 -21.99 21.01 37.67
C GLU A 216 -23.43 20.49 37.58
N ALA A 217 -23.91 19.83 38.63
CA ALA A 217 -25.27 19.29 38.69
C ALA A 217 -26.32 20.37 38.51
N LEU A 218 -27.31 20.07 37.70
CA LEU A 218 -28.46 20.96 37.43
C LEU A 218 -29.59 20.60 38.38
N GLU A 219 -30.23 21.60 39.02
CA GLU A 219 -31.28 21.38 39.98
C GLU A 219 -32.64 21.89 39.45
N VAL A 220 -33.67 21.08 39.57
CA VAL A 220 -35.06 21.45 39.24
C VAL A 220 -35.97 21.00 40.36
N LYS A 221 -36.90 21.90 40.79
CA LYS A 221 -37.94 21.58 41.75
C LYS A 221 -39.26 21.29 41.04
N ILE A 222 -39.84 20.12 41.31
CA ILE A 222 -41.05 19.63 40.63
C ILE A 222 -42.13 19.38 41.69
N PRO A 223 -43.38 19.88 41.50
CA PRO A 223 -44.47 19.66 42.48
C PRO A 223 -44.74 18.18 42.70
N ALA A 224 -44.93 17.79 43.95
CA ALA A 224 -45.20 16.41 44.35
C ALA A 224 -46.47 15.85 43.64
N GLY A 225 -46.38 14.57 43.24
CA GLY A 225 -47.43 13.88 42.50
C GLY A 225 -47.47 14.13 41.00
N MET A 226 -46.66 15.05 40.48
CA MET A 226 -46.56 15.33 39.03
C MET A 226 -45.71 14.30 38.32
N SER A 227 -46.20 13.78 37.18
CA SER A 227 -45.36 13.04 36.23
C SER A 227 -44.47 14.01 35.47
N TYR A 228 -43.20 13.71 35.34
CA TYR A 228 -42.25 14.51 34.59
C TYR A 228 -41.29 13.66 33.73
N GLU A 229 -40.83 14.24 32.66
CA GLU A 229 -39.87 13.64 31.74
C GLU A 229 -38.58 14.46 31.73
N VAL A 230 -37.46 13.78 31.82
CA VAL A 230 -36.13 14.41 31.67
C VAL A 230 -35.43 13.80 30.46
N SER A 231 -34.90 14.66 29.61
CA SER A 231 -34.15 14.27 28.42
C SER A 231 -32.89 15.11 28.27
N ALA A 232 -31.86 14.51 27.69
CA ALA A 232 -30.58 15.17 27.43
C ALA A 232 -30.35 15.30 25.93
N GLU A 233 -29.77 16.43 25.51
CA GLU A 233 -29.46 16.72 24.11
C GLU A 233 -28.49 15.70 23.53
N ALA A 234 -28.66 15.33 22.24
CA ALA A 234 -27.73 14.47 21.51
C ALA A 234 -26.34 15.11 21.38
N VAL A 235 -25.29 14.32 21.59
CA VAL A 235 -23.88 14.72 21.43
C VAL A 235 -23.29 13.97 20.27
N ALA A 236 -22.70 14.70 19.31
CA ALA A 236 -22.08 14.10 18.15
C ALA A 236 -20.96 13.11 18.57
N GLY A 237 -20.98 11.90 18.01
CA GLY A 237 -20.02 10.84 18.33
C GLY A 237 -20.35 10.04 19.60
N TYR A 238 -21.46 10.31 20.26
CA TYR A 238 -21.91 9.57 21.45
C TYR A 238 -23.27 8.91 21.22
N THR A 239 -23.52 7.81 21.92
CA THR A 239 -24.86 7.26 22.08
C THR A 239 -25.66 8.19 23.00
N THR A 240 -26.78 8.72 22.51
CA THR A 240 -27.64 9.58 23.30
C THR A 240 -28.35 8.75 24.37
N PRO A 241 -28.29 9.13 25.66
CA PRO A 241 -29.01 8.44 26.70
C PRO A 241 -30.51 8.53 26.48
N GLN A 242 -31.25 7.51 26.90
CA GLN A 242 -32.70 7.51 26.82
C GLN A 242 -33.29 8.49 27.81
N LYS A 243 -34.40 9.12 27.42
CA LYS A 243 -35.21 9.94 28.32
C LYS A 243 -35.73 9.12 29.49
N GLN A 244 -35.88 9.77 30.64
CA GLN A 244 -36.42 9.18 31.84
C GLN A 244 -37.79 9.78 32.18
N SER A 245 -38.77 8.95 32.45
CA SER A 245 -40.14 9.38 32.85
C SER A 245 -40.36 8.96 34.30
N LEU A 246 -40.68 9.92 35.16
CA LEU A 246 -40.67 9.80 36.61
C LEU A 246 -41.92 10.45 37.20
N VAL A 247 -42.22 10.14 38.49
CA VAL A 247 -43.25 10.82 39.27
C VAL A 247 -42.60 11.50 40.46
N ALA A 248 -42.88 12.76 40.68
CA ALA A 248 -42.25 13.54 41.74
C ALA A 248 -42.81 13.15 43.11
N VAL A 249 -41.91 12.94 44.09
CA VAL A 249 -42.25 12.61 45.49
C VAL A 249 -41.86 13.79 46.37
N GLY A 250 -42.83 14.32 47.11
CA GLY A 250 -42.60 15.47 47.97
C GLY A 250 -41.54 15.21 49.05
N GLY A 251 -40.67 16.18 49.29
CA GLY A 251 -39.59 16.08 50.24
C GLY A 251 -38.34 15.27 49.73
N ASN A 252 -38.45 14.65 48.55
CA ASN A 252 -37.37 13.81 48.00
C ASN A 252 -36.33 14.62 47.20
N GLU A 253 -35.07 14.21 47.29
CA GLU A 253 -34.01 14.63 46.36
C GLU A 253 -33.65 13.43 45.46
N ARG A 254 -33.89 13.58 44.17
CA ARG A 254 -33.67 12.52 43.19
C ARG A 254 -32.44 12.79 42.31
N GLN A 255 -31.51 11.87 42.30
CA GLN A 255 -30.35 11.89 41.39
C GLN A 255 -30.73 11.29 40.04
N ILE A 256 -30.51 12.02 38.97
CA ILE A 256 -30.74 11.62 37.57
C ILE A 256 -29.46 11.78 36.80
N VAL A 257 -28.85 10.67 36.36
CA VAL A 257 -27.61 10.67 35.59
C VAL A 257 -27.90 10.24 34.16
N PHE A 258 -27.48 11.06 33.20
CA PHE A 258 -27.45 10.73 31.78
C PHE A 258 -26.02 10.35 31.40
N SER A 259 -25.81 9.06 31.14
CA SER A 259 -24.49 8.51 30.78
C SER A 259 -24.36 8.37 29.25
N TYR A 260 -23.52 9.19 28.68
CA TYR A 260 -23.16 9.13 27.27
C TYR A 260 -22.06 8.09 27.07
N SER A 261 -22.15 7.31 26.00
CA SER A 261 -21.12 6.35 25.67
C SER A 261 -20.63 6.51 24.23
N CYS A 262 -19.32 6.44 24.06
CA CYS A 262 -18.71 6.39 22.74
C CYS A 262 -17.48 5.50 22.77
N GLU A 263 -17.06 5.07 21.60
CA GLU A 263 -15.74 4.46 21.40
C GLU A 263 -14.83 5.47 20.71
N LYS A 264 -13.67 5.73 21.28
CA LYS A 264 -12.60 6.54 20.67
C LYS A 264 -11.82 5.69 19.71
N VAL A 265 -12.04 5.84 18.40
CA VAL A 265 -11.34 5.11 17.36
C VAL A 265 -10.11 5.88 16.91
N THR A 266 -8.93 5.34 17.17
CA THR A 266 -7.66 5.86 16.66
C THR A 266 -7.26 5.05 15.43
N VAL A 267 -7.27 5.69 14.26
CA VAL A 267 -6.83 5.06 13.01
C VAL A 267 -5.39 5.46 12.74
N ASN A 268 -4.50 4.49 12.70
CA ASN A 268 -3.10 4.69 12.37
C ASN A 268 -2.88 4.28 10.91
N VAL A 269 -2.41 5.21 10.10
CA VAL A 269 -2.12 5.02 8.67
C VAL A 269 -0.63 4.97 8.48
N SER A 270 -0.14 3.94 7.82
CA SER A 270 1.28 3.72 7.54
C SER A 270 1.48 3.12 6.16
N THR A 271 2.73 3.07 5.72
CA THR A 271 3.19 2.27 4.60
C THR A 271 4.21 1.25 5.10
N ASP A 272 4.44 0.18 4.34
CA ASP A 272 5.45 -0.84 4.66
C ASP A 272 6.90 -0.36 4.45
N ASP A 273 7.08 0.75 3.72
CA ASP A 273 8.38 1.40 3.45
C ASP A 273 8.58 2.72 4.21
N SER A 274 7.70 3.04 5.16
CA SER A 274 7.74 4.26 5.98
C SER A 274 7.57 5.59 5.22
N ALA A 275 6.88 5.57 4.06
CA ALA A 275 6.56 6.79 3.33
C ALA A 275 5.54 7.67 4.08
N ASP A 276 5.54 8.97 3.79
CA ASP A 276 4.67 9.95 4.47
C ASP A 276 3.19 9.75 4.14
N CYS A 277 2.40 9.46 5.16
CA CYS A 277 0.95 9.31 5.09
C CYS A 277 0.16 10.57 5.52
N SER A 278 0.83 11.71 5.76
CA SER A 278 0.20 12.92 6.29
C SER A 278 -0.92 13.49 5.42
N ALA A 279 -0.88 13.22 4.10
CA ALA A 279 -1.89 13.65 3.13
C ALA A 279 -3.05 12.66 2.96
N ARG A 280 -2.97 11.46 3.56
CA ARG A 280 -3.99 10.41 3.38
C ARG A 280 -5.26 10.70 4.15
N THR A 281 -6.39 10.45 3.51
CA THR A 281 -7.72 10.69 4.09
C THR A 281 -8.26 9.39 4.68
N VAL A 282 -8.61 9.44 5.96
CA VAL A 282 -9.32 8.38 6.67
C VAL A 282 -10.81 8.71 6.69
N THR A 283 -11.66 7.72 6.47
CA THR A 283 -13.12 7.84 6.57
C THR A 283 -13.65 6.76 7.51
N VAL A 284 -14.48 7.18 8.47
CA VAL A 284 -15.23 6.27 9.36
C VAL A 284 -16.71 6.47 9.08
N LYS A 285 -17.41 5.42 8.67
CA LYS A 285 -18.85 5.44 8.33
C LYS A 285 -19.60 4.30 9.01
N LYS A 286 -20.92 4.42 9.16
CA LYS A 286 -21.76 3.30 9.60
C LYS A 286 -21.74 2.17 8.58
N THR A 287 -21.65 0.93 9.06
CA THR A 287 -21.75 -0.27 8.21
C THR A 287 -23.12 -0.32 7.53
N GLY A 288 -23.14 -0.75 6.25
CA GLY A 288 -24.39 -0.85 5.48
C GLY A 288 -24.82 0.43 4.75
N GLY A 289 -23.91 1.37 4.48
CA GLY A 289 -24.17 2.54 3.65
C GLY A 289 -24.72 3.75 4.41
N GLY A 290 -24.46 3.80 5.71
CA GLY A 290 -24.88 4.89 6.58
C GLY A 290 -24.00 6.13 6.52
N ASP A 291 -24.34 7.10 7.38
CA ASP A 291 -23.67 8.40 7.47
C ASP A 291 -22.18 8.28 7.76
N VAL A 292 -21.39 9.18 7.17
CA VAL A 292 -20.00 9.42 7.53
C VAL A 292 -19.96 10.14 8.87
N LEU A 293 -19.35 9.53 9.88
CA LEU A 293 -19.25 10.09 11.22
C LEU A 293 -18.02 10.96 11.42
N GLY A 294 -16.98 10.69 10.64
CA GLY A 294 -15.77 11.49 10.68
C GLY A 294 -14.86 11.21 9.52
N THR A 295 -14.19 12.26 9.07
CA THR A 295 -13.07 12.21 8.13
C THR A 295 -11.92 12.98 8.72
N GLY A 296 -10.68 12.55 8.41
CA GLY A 296 -9.49 13.27 8.83
C GLY A 296 -8.32 12.96 7.91
N LYS A 297 -7.30 13.80 7.93
CA LYS A 297 -6.06 13.58 7.21
C LYS A 297 -4.92 13.36 8.18
N GLY A 298 -4.00 12.50 7.81
CA GLY A 298 -2.77 12.29 8.57
C GLY A 298 -2.43 10.83 8.81
N ALA A 299 -1.24 10.59 9.34
CA ALA A 299 -0.79 9.27 9.77
C ALA A 299 -1.56 8.73 10.99
N GLN A 300 -2.23 9.62 11.72
CA GLN A 300 -3.12 9.24 12.82
C GLN A 300 -4.37 10.11 12.80
N VAL A 301 -5.54 9.48 12.80
CA VAL A 301 -6.85 10.15 12.83
C VAL A 301 -7.67 9.57 13.99
N ILE A 302 -8.28 10.45 14.77
CA ILE A 302 -9.11 10.07 15.92
C ILE A 302 -10.55 10.47 15.67
N VAL A 303 -11.48 9.50 15.78
CA VAL A 303 -12.92 9.71 15.63
C VAL A 303 -13.64 9.08 16.82
N LYS A 304 -14.58 9.82 17.44
CA LYS A 304 -15.49 9.27 18.45
C LYS A 304 -16.75 8.75 17.75
N VAL A 305 -17.15 7.53 18.06
CA VAL A 305 -18.35 6.88 17.48
C VAL A 305 -19.27 6.35 18.57
N PRO A 306 -20.61 6.47 18.43
CA PRO A 306 -21.58 5.90 19.34
C PRO A 306 -21.39 4.39 19.54
N THR A 307 -21.54 3.90 20.76
CA THR A 307 -21.51 2.46 21.06
C THR A 307 -22.73 1.72 20.55
N GLY A 308 -22.63 0.40 20.37
CA GLY A 308 -23.73 -0.47 19.94
C GLY A 308 -24.02 -0.47 18.44
N THR A 309 -23.22 0.22 17.63
CA THR A 309 -23.40 0.32 16.17
C THR A 309 -22.17 -0.21 15.45
N GLY A 310 -22.37 -0.79 14.25
CA GLY A 310 -21.30 -1.24 13.35
C GLY A 310 -20.74 -0.08 12.53
N TYR A 311 -19.42 -0.06 12.37
CA TYR A 311 -18.68 0.94 11.60
C TYR A 311 -17.66 0.30 10.66
N THR A 312 -17.34 1.02 9.59
CA THR A 312 -16.32 0.66 8.63
C THR A 312 -15.31 1.81 8.53
N VAL A 313 -14.02 1.47 8.65
CA VAL A 313 -12.89 2.37 8.43
C VAL A 313 -12.31 2.11 7.05
N SER A 314 -12.08 3.16 6.30
CA SER A 314 -11.42 3.12 4.99
C SER A 314 -10.46 4.30 4.84
N VAL A 315 -9.53 4.15 3.91
CA VAL A 315 -8.58 5.20 3.51
C VAL A 315 -8.72 5.48 2.01
N ASP A 316 -8.25 6.63 1.53
CA ASP A 316 -8.21 6.95 0.10
C ASP A 316 -7.15 6.11 -0.65
N ALA A 317 -7.08 6.23 -1.98
CA ALA A 317 -6.01 5.62 -2.78
C ALA A 317 -4.70 6.38 -2.55
N TYR A 318 -3.58 5.63 -2.51
CA TYR A 318 -2.25 6.20 -2.48
C TYR A 318 -1.48 5.73 -3.73
N PRO A 319 -1.12 6.63 -4.66
CA PRO A 319 -0.36 6.25 -5.86
C PRO A 319 0.91 5.49 -5.50
N GLY A 320 1.17 4.38 -6.17
CA GLY A 320 2.33 3.52 -5.88
C GLY A 320 2.09 2.45 -4.81
N TYR A 321 0.91 2.41 -4.20
CA TYR A 321 0.61 1.48 -3.12
C TYR A 321 -0.70 0.74 -3.33
N THR A 322 -0.73 -0.50 -2.89
CA THR A 322 -1.97 -1.25 -2.73
C THR A 322 -2.75 -0.66 -1.56
N LYS A 323 -3.99 -0.26 -1.83
CA LYS A 323 -4.90 0.26 -0.80
C LYS A 323 -5.26 -0.86 0.19
N PRO A 324 -5.13 -0.64 1.52
CA PRO A 324 -5.57 -1.61 2.51
C PRO A 324 -7.08 -1.83 2.45
N SER A 325 -7.50 -3.06 2.72
CA SER A 325 -8.92 -3.42 2.79
C SER A 325 -9.64 -2.64 3.87
N GLU A 326 -10.92 -2.34 3.65
CA GLU A 326 -11.77 -1.73 4.66
C GLU A 326 -11.88 -2.63 5.90
N GLN A 327 -11.83 -2.03 7.09
CA GLN A 327 -11.98 -2.75 8.35
C GLN A 327 -13.31 -2.40 9.01
N SER A 328 -14.06 -3.41 9.41
CA SER A 328 -15.36 -3.24 10.07
C SER A 328 -15.30 -3.71 11.52
N PHE A 329 -16.02 -3.02 12.39
CA PHE A 329 -16.15 -3.36 13.82
C PHE A 329 -17.50 -2.88 14.36
N THR A 330 -17.91 -3.46 15.49
CA THR A 330 -19.00 -2.92 16.31
C THR A 330 -18.41 -2.18 17.50
N ALA A 331 -18.81 -0.93 17.69
CA ALA A 331 -18.32 -0.12 18.81
C ALA A 331 -18.88 -0.64 20.14
N SER A 332 -18.02 -1.07 21.04
CA SER A 332 -18.38 -1.68 22.33
C SER A 332 -17.40 -1.35 23.46
N GLN A 333 -16.28 -0.71 23.15
CA GLN A 333 -15.20 -0.41 24.07
C GLN A 333 -15.00 1.10 24.21
N PRO A 334 -14.36 1.60 25.28
CA PRO A 334 -14.05 3.01 25.42
C PRO A 334 -13.07 3.54 24.36
N ALA A 335 -12.16 2.70 23.89
CA ALA A 335 -11.17 3.05 22.89
C ALA A 335 -10.78 1.84 22.02
N ARG A 336 -10.41 2.11 20.76
CA ARG A 336 -9.94 1.14 19.78
C ARG A 336 -8.82 1.73 18.92
N SER A 337 -7.83 0.90 18.57
CA SER A 337 -6.85 1.22 17.54
C SER A 337 -7.12 0.39 16.28
N VAL A 338 -7.09 1.04 15.12
CA VAL A 338 -7.22 0.42 13.80
C VAL A 338 -5.98 0.75 12.99
N ALA A 339 -5.28 -0.25 12.48
CA ALA A 339 -4.13 -0.05 11.61
C ALA A 339 -4.54 -0.20 10.15
N MET A 340 -4.17 0.77 9.32
CA MET A 340 -4.39 0.80 7.87
C MET A 340 -3.03 0.95 7.18
N THR A 341 -2.44 -0.18 6.76
CA THR A 341 -1.11 -0.17 6.16
C THR A 341 -1.20 -0.36 4.65
N TYR A 342 -0.67 0.60 3.90
CA TYR A 342 -0.49 0.50 2.47
C TYR A 342 0.74 -0.36 2.16
N ALA A 343 0.62 -1.25 1.20
CA ALA A 343 1.73 -2.07 0.72
C ALA A 343 2.28 -1.49 -0.59
N LEU A 344 3.58 -1.24 -0.64
CA LEU A 344 4.24 -0.74 -1.85
C LEU A 344 4.05 -1.73 -3.01
N ILE A 345 3.60 -1.24 -4.15
CA ILE A 345 3.49 -2.04 -5.37
C ILE A 345 4.90 -2.22 -5.95
N LYS A 346 5.46 -3.40 -5.75
CA LYS A 346 6.83 -3.74 -6.18
C LYS A 346 6.89 -4.34 -7.57
N SER A 347 5.81 -4.96 -8.05
CA SER A 347 5.73 -5.60 -9.35
C SER A 347 4.35 -5.48 -9.98
N ASN A 348 4.32 -5.55 -11.31
CA ASN A 348 3.11 -5.74 -12.10
C ASN A 348 3.24 -7.03 -12.92
N THR A 349 2.14 -7.72 -13.12
CA THR A 349 2.06 -8.91 -13.96
C THR A 349 0.90 -8.75 -14.94
N ILE A 350 1.20 -8.91 -16.23
CA ILE A 350 0.17 -9.12 -17.25
C ILE A 350 0.12 -10.60 -17.62
N HIS A 351 -1.09 -11.06 -17.97
CA HIS A 351 -1.37 -12.43 -18.36
C HIS A 351 -1.73 -12.45 -19.83
N ILE A 352 -1.04 -13.25 -20.65
CA ILE A 352 -1.30 -13.43 -22.07
C ILE A 352 -1.88 -14.82 -22.30
N ASP A 353 -3.15 -14.89 -22.70
CA ASP A 353 -3.74 -16.15 -23.18
C ASP A 353 -3.45 -16.31 -24.67
N GLN A 354 -2.50 -17.17 -25.01
CA GLN A 354 -2.08 -17.39 -26.38
C GLN A 354 -3.11 -18.14 -27.24
N THR A 355 -4.15 -18.71 -26.63
CA THR A 355 -5.26 -19.36 -27.33
C THR A 355 -6.31 -18.38 -27.85
N VAL A 356 -6.37 -17.18 -27.32
CA VAL A 356 -7.27 -16.10 -27.74
C VAL A 356 -6.74 -15.46 -29.00
N ALA A 357 -7.56 -15.42 -30.05
CA ALA A 357 -7.20 -14.89 -31.37
C ALA A 357 -7.28 -13.34 -31.41
N ASP A 358 -8.21 -12.74 -30.67
CA ASP A 358 -8.42 -11.29 -30.66
C ASP A 358 -7.26 -10.60 -29.93
N PRO A 359 -6.47 -9.74 -30.63
CA PRO A 359 -5.33 -9.05 -30.05
C PRO A 359 -5.69 -8.10 -28.92
N ALA A 360 -6.91 -7.56 -28.89
CA ALA A 360 -7.36 -6.58 -27.90
C ALA A 360 -7.82 -7.21 -26.57
N THR A 361 -8.12 -8.50 -26.55
CA THR A 361 -8.69 -9.19 -25.40
C THR A 361 -7.79 -10.30 -24.82
N LYS A 362 -6.71 -10.66 -25.52
CA LYS A 362 -5.82 -11.73 -25.08
C LYS A 362 -4.90 -11.37 -23.91
N ILE A 363 -4.74 -10.09 -23.59
CA ILE A 363 -3.89 -9.62 -22.50
C ILE A 363 -4.77 -9.08 -21.37
N THR A 364 -4.56 -9.59 -20.16
CA THR A 364 -5.27 -9.20 -18.94
C THR A 364 -4.28 -8.93 -17.80
N GLY A 365 -4.77 -8.67 -16.58
CA GLY A 365 -3.93 -8.39 -15.41
C GLY A 365 -3.61 -6.92 -15.27
N ASP A 366 -2.38 -6.61 -14.84
CA ASP A 366 -1.94 -5.24 -14.50
C ASP A 366 -1.55 -4.42 -15.73
N VAL A 367 -2.39 -4.40 -16.77
CA VAL A 367 -2.18 -3.59 -17.97
C VAL A 367 -2.09 -2.11 -17.59
N ASN A 368 -1.07 -1.43 -18.08
CA ASN A 368 -0.72 -0.05 -17.69
C ASN A 368 -0.68 0.11 -16.16
N GLY A 369 -0.17 -0.92 -15.47
CA GLY A 369 -0.07 -0.97 -14.02
C GLY A 369 0.94 0.03 -13.46
N GLU A 370 1.03 0.11 -12.14
CA GLU A 370 1.85 1.12 -11.44
C GLU A 370 3.33 1.06 -11.80
N VAL A 371 3.90 -0.16 -11.90
CA VAL A 371 5.33 -0.32 -12.25
C VAL A 371 5.57 0.07 -13.72
N ILE A 372 4.67 -0.26 -14.63
CA ILE A 372 4.78 0.10 -16.06
C ILE A 372 4.71 1.62 -16.21
N ARG A 373 3.75 2.28 -15.53
CA ARG A 373 3.68 3.75 -15.50
C ARG A 373 4.94 4.37 -14.91
N TRP A 374 5.47 3.79 -13.82
CA TRP A 374 6.71 4.26 -13.22
C TRP A 374 7.91 4.11 -14.17
N ILE A 375 8.06 2.97 -14.88
CA ILE A 375 9.10 2.81 -15.92
C ILE A 375 8.94 3.89 -16.98
N ARG A 376 7.70 4.12 -17.45
CA ARG A 376 7.41 5.14 -18.48
C ARG A 376 7.76 6.56 -18.02
N GLN A 377 7.34 6.95 -16.82
CA GLN A 377 7.56 8.29 -16.25
C GLN A 377 9.04 8.57 -15.95
N ASN A 378 9.85 7.53 -15.73
CA ASN A 378 11.29 7.64 -15.50
C ASN A 378 12.13 7.30 -16.74
N SER A 379 11.46 7.14 -17.90
CA SER A 379 12.12 7.03 -19.20
C SER A 379 12.16 8.39 -19.87
N HIS A 380 13.29 8.79 -20.44
CA HIS A 380 13.46 10.10 -21.03
C HIS A 380 14.25 10.03 -22.34
N ARG A 381 13.92 10.90 -23.30
CA ARG A 381 14.88 11.24 -24.34
C ARG A 381 16.03 12.03 -23.72
N VAL A 382 17.24 11.73 -24.12
CA VAL A 382 18.46 12.41 -23.64
C VAL A 382 19.37 12.75 -24.81
N LEU A 383 20.03 13.90 -24.76
CA LEU A 383 21.23 14.13 -25.54
C LEU A 383 22.43 13.56 -24.79
N ALA A 384 23.32 12.84 -25.49
CA ALA A 384 24.48 12.23 -24.88
C ALA A 384 25.76 12.49 -25.67
N LYS A 385 26.83 12.81 -24.95
CA LYS A 385 28.19 13.03 -25.47
C LYS A 385 29.12 11.96 -24.90
N LYS A 386 29.99 11.40 -25.73
CA LYS A 386 31.10 10.58 -25.26
C LYS A 386 32.06 11.48 -24.48
N THR A 387 32.40 11.14 -23.25
CA THR A 387 33.33 11.88 -22.38
C THR A 387 34.60 11.14 -22.10
N ALA A 388 34.57 9.79 -22.17
CA ALA A 388 35.74 8.92 -22.10
C ALA A 388 35.45 7.58 -22.78
N GLU A 389 36.43 6.69 -22.88
CA GLU A 389 36.18 5.32 -23.36
C GLU A 389 35.22 4.59 -22.44
N GLY A 390 34.12 4.06 -23.01
CA GLY A 390 33.05 3.39 -22.26
C GLY A 390 32.21 4.29 -21.37
N GLN A 391 32.32 5.62 -21.51
CA GLN A 391 31.57 6.59 -20.71
C GLN A 391 30.89 7.66 -21.57
N VAL A 392 29.67 7.97 -21.22
CA VAL A 392 28.90 9.09 -21.78
C VAL A 392 28.33 9.96 -20.68
N THR A 393 28.29 11.28 -20.93
CA THR A 393 27.50 12.21 -20.12
C THR A 393 26.27 12.59 -20.90
N TYR A 394 25.11 12.58 -20.26
CA TYR A 394 23.83 12.91 -20.88
C TYR A 394 23.11 14.07 -20.17
N CYS A 395 22.20 14.71 -20.90
CA CYS A 395 21.28 15.70 -20.37
C CYS A 395 19.87 15.39 -20.89
N ARG A 396 18.87 15.44 -20.00
CA ARG A 396 17.49 15.12 -20.35
C ARG A 396 16.88 16.18 -21.26
N LEU A 397 16.09 15.70 -22.23
CA LEU A 397 15.19 16.54 -23.02
C LEU A 397 13.84 16.63 -22.31
N LYS A 398 13.02 17.58 -22.71
CA LYS A 398 11.68 17.76 -22.20
C LYS A 398 10.76 16.63 -22.71
N ASP A 399 9.95 16.05 -21.84
CA ASP A 399 9.15 14.87 -22.17
C ASP A 399 7.98 15.19 -23.13
N ASP A 400 7.46 16.42 -23.10
CA ASP A 400 6.38 16.90 -23.97
C ASP A 400 6.87 17.74 -25.18
N ASP A 401 8.19 17.93 -25.33
CA ASP A 401 8.80 18.67 -26.46
C ASP A 401 10.29 18.32 -26.55
N GLY A 402 10.62 17.26 -27.28
CA GLY A 402 11.99 16.76 -27.42
C GLY A 402 12.95 17.73 -28.13
N THR A 403 12.48 18.89 -28.65
CA THR A 403 13.32 19.95 -29.22
C THR A 403 13.96 20.85 -28.13
N LYS A 404 13.62 20.61 -26.87
CA LYS A 404 14.11 21.39 -25.72
C LYS A 404 14.74 20.48 -24.67
N TYR A 405 15.67 21.05 -23.93
CA TYR A 405 16.12 20.45 -22.67
C TYR A 405 15.04 20.54 -21.60
N HIS A 406 15.20 19.77 -20.55
CA HIS A 406 14.25 19.71 -19.42
C HIS A 406 14.03 21.08 -18.74
N ASP A 407 14.99 22.03 -18.86
CA ASP A 407 14.89 23.41 -18.36
C ASP A 407 14.13 24.36 -19.32
N GLY A 408 13.70 23.86 -20.47
CA GLY A 408 13.00 24.61 -21.50
C GLY A 408 13.90 25.30 -22.53
N THR A 409 15.24 25.28 -22.38
CA THR A 409 16.15 25.82 -23.38
C THR A 409 16.21 24.97 -24.64
N ALA A 410 16.42 25.56 -25.80
CA ALA A 410 16.48 24.84 -27.07
C ALA A 410 17.67 23.87 -27.12
N ALA A 411 17.41 22.65 -27.63
CA ALA A 411 18.39 21.61 -27.87
C ALA A 411 18.69 21.46 -29.37
N ARG A 412 19.92 21.13 -29.71
CA ARG A 412 20.37 20.91 -31.10
C ARG A 412 20.53 19.39 -31.32
N LEU A 413 19.53 18.80 -31.98
CA LEU A 413 19.44 17.35 -32.15
C LEU A 413 20.19 16.84 -33.39
N SER A 414 20.74 17.70 -34.23
CA SER A 414 21.44 17.39 -35.48
C SER A 414 22.87 16.83 -35.28
N GLY A 415 23.35 16.76 -34.04
CA GLY A 415 24.65 16.23 -33.69
C GLY A 415 25.64 17.22 -33.12
N ASP A 416 25.35 18.53 -33.18
CA ASP A 416 26.21 19.57 -32.60
C ASP A 416 26.35 19.43 -31.06
N GLU A 417 25.32 18.90 -30.42
CA GLU A 417 25.28 18.71 -28.97
C GLU A 417 25.28 17.23 -28.59
N GLY A 418 25.63 16.31 -29.50
CA GLY A 418 25.71 14.86 -29.26
C GLY A 418 24.67 14.06 -30.02
N ASP A 419 24.46 12.83 -29.62
CA ASP A 419 23.44 11.94 -30.18
C ASP A 419 22.21 11.87 -29.26
N VAL A 420 21.04 11.61 -29.84
CA VAL A 420 19.79 11.52 -29.11
C VAL A 420 19.48 10.06 -28.78
N PHE A 421 19.26 9.77 -27.52
CA PHE A 421 18.95 8.44 -27.03
C PHE A 421 17.70 8.41 -26.18
N LEU A 422 17.07 7.25 -26.12
CA LEU A 422 16.15 6.86 -25.07
C LEU A 422 16.93 6.24 -23.93
N LYS A 423 16.66 6.68 -22.70
CA LYS A 423 17.17 6.10 -21.46
C LYS A 423 16.00 5.63 -20.59
N LEU A 424 16.00 4.35 -20.23
CA LEU A 424 15.04 3.79 -19.27
C LEU A 424 15.66 3.73 -17.87
N PRO A 425 14.84 3.74 -16.81
CA PRO A 425 15.33 3.49 -15.44
C PRO A 425 15.84 2.05 -15.28
N GLU A 426 16.48 1.75 -14.17
CA GLU A 426 16.72 0.36 -13.77
C GLU A 426 15.41 -0.28 -13.35
N PHE A 427 15.14 -1.48 -13.83
CA PHE A 427 14.01 -2.32 -13.43
C PHE A 427 14.34 -3.79 -13.65
N TYR A 428 13.46 -4.65 -13.22
CA TYR A 428 13.63 -6.11 -13.33
C TYR A 428 12.43 -6.71 -14.04
N TYR A 429 12.65 -7.79 -14.77
CA TYR A 429 11.60 -8.44 -15.54
C TYR A 429 11.82 -9.95 -15.60
N LYS A 430 10.73 -10.67 -15.86
CA LYS A 430 10.72 -12.09 -16.23
C LYS A 430 9.47 -12.45 -17.00
N GLY A 431 9.49 -13.57 -17.70
CA GLY A 431 8.31 -14.16 -18.30
C GLY A 431 8.26 -15.66 -18.04
N THR A 432 7.11 -16.24 -18.33
CA THR A 432 6.86 -17.68 -18.36
C THR A 432 6.69 -18.18 -19.79
N GLU A 433 6.46 -19.48 -19.96
CA GLU A 433 6.18 -20.11 -21.25
C GLU A 433 4.86 -20.89 -21.17
N GLY A 434 4.31 -21.27 -22.31
CA GLY A 434 3.08 -22.05 -22.42
C GLY A 434 1.93 -21.27 -23.04
N ASP A 435 0.71 -21.82 -23.00
CA ASP A 435 -0.47 -21.18 -23.55
C ASP A 435 -0.95 -19.99 -22.69
N GLN A 436 -0.68 -20.07 -21.39
CA GLN A 436 -0.87 -18.99 -20.44
C GLN A 436 0.51 -18.45 -20.06
N VAL A 437 0.79 -17.20 -20.44
CA VAL A 437 2.08 -16.54 -20.21
C VAL A 437 1.92 -15.39 -19.24
N ASP A 438 2.79 -15.33 -18.26
CA ASP A 438 2.94 -14.18 -17.38
C ASP A 438 4.16 -13.35 -17.79
N LEU A 439 3.99 -12.05 -17.99
CA LEU A 439 5.08 -11.10 -18.10
C LEU A 439 5.08 -10.22 -16.84
N CYS A 440 6.18 -10.32 -16.07
CA CYS A 440 6.33 -9.62 -14.80
C CYS A 440 7.36 -8.51 -14.93
N PHE A 441 7.05 -7.33 -14.38
CA PHE A 441 7.95 -6.18 -14.28
C PHE A 441 8.01 -5.70 -12.85
N ALA A 442 9.20 -5.36 -12.34
CA ALA A 442 9.40 -4.98 -10.95
C ALA A 442 10.38 -3.81 -10.81
N LYS A 443 10.17 -2.95 -9.79
CA LYS A 443 11.07 -1.84 -9.47
C LYS A 443 12.37 -2.32 -8.82
N GLU A 444 12.34 -3.48 -8.17
CA GLU A 444 13.47 -4.12 -7.50
C GLU A 444 13.52 -5.62 -7.81
N LYS A 445 14.65 -6.26 -7.54
CA LYS A 445 14.79 -7.71 -7.71
C LYS A 445 13.93 -8.44 -6.67
N ILE A 446 12.90 -9.15 -7.13
CA ILE A 446 12.00 -9.92 -6.25
C ILE A 446 12.65 -11.26 -5.88
N ASP A 447 13.21 -11.97 -6.88
CA ASP A 447 13.90 -13.25 -6.72
C ASP A 447 14.94 -13.48 -7.84
N GLU A 448 15.67 -14.61 -7.79
CA GLU A 448 16.73 -14.94 -8.74
C GLU A 448 16.24 -15.23 -10.17
N SER A 449 14.94 -15.40 -10.39
CA SER A 449 14.37 -15.58 -11.73
C SER A 449 14.27 -14.28 -12.53
N TYR A 450 14.26 -13.12 -11.83
CA TYR A 450 14.19 -11.83 -12.49
C TYR A 450 15.51 -11.45 -13.17
N VAL A 451 15.38 -10.87 -14.36
CA VAL A 451 16.48 -10.32 -15.16
C VAL A 451 16.52 -8.81 -14.98
N LYS A 452 17.70 -8.27 -14.80
CA LYS A 452 17.92 -6.83 -14.66
C LYS A 452 17.93 -6.12 -16.00
N TRP A 453 17.18 -5.03 -16.14
CA TRP A 453 17.45 -4.00 -17.13
C TRP A 453 18.42 -2.98 -16.54
N ASP A 454 19.57 -2.81 -17.18
CA ASP A 454 20.58 -1.85 -16.72
C ASP A 454 20.24 -0.44 -17.22
N SER A 455 20.09 0.50 -16.31
CA SER A 455 19.84 1.91 -16.62
C SER A 455 20.99 2.61 -17.35
N ASN A 456 22.15 1.99 -17.45
CA ASN A 456 23.27 2.43 -18.29
C ASN A 456 23.12 2.04 -19.77
N THR A 457 21.96 1.49 -20.14
CA THR A 457 21.62 1.20 -21.53
C THR A 457 20.96 2.42 -22.18
N LEU A 458 21.50 2.86 -23.31
CA LEU A 458 20.92 3.90 -24.14
C LEU A 458 20.56 3.32 -25.51
N ILE A 459 19.36 3.67 -26.02
CA ILE A 459 18.87 3.25 -27.34
C ILE A 459 18.67 4.47 -28.20
N GLY A 460 19.28 4.53 -29.37
CA GLY A 460 19.16 5.67 -30.30
C GLY A 460 17.70 5.97 -30.61
N VAL A 461 17.31 7.23 -30.49
CA VAL A 461 15.93 7.66 -30.79
C VAL A 461 15.61 7.48 -32.27
N TYR A 462 16.59 7.67 -33.12
CA TYR A 462 16.43 7.62 -34.56
C TYR A 462 17.10 6.41 -35.17
N GLU A 463 16.63 6.00 -36.34
CA GLU A 463 17.39 5.14 -37.26
C GLU A 463 18.76 5.74 -37.52
N ALA A 464 19.79 4.91 -37.54
CA ALA A 464 21.15 5.39 -37.60
C ALA A 464 21.49 6.12 -38.92
N TYR A 465 22.12 7.28 -38.79
CA TYR A 465 22.86 7.94 -39.81
C TYR A 465 24.31 7.51 -39.76
N SER A 466 24.96 7.31 -40.92
CA SER A 466 26.37 6.93 -40.99
C SER A 466 27.19 7.89 -41.82
N THR A 467 28.30 8.36 -41.29
CA THR A 467 29.32 9.12 -41.98
C THR A 467 30.71 8.79 -41.43
N GLY A 468 31.73 8.79 -42.28
CA GLY A 468 33.11 8.45 -41.85
C GLY A 468 33.26 7.08 -41.19
N ASN A 469 32.47 6.09 -41.62
CA ASN A 469 32.43 4.75 -41.04
C ASN A 469 32.08 4.76 -39.54
N LYS A 470 31.25 5.71 -39.09
CA LYS A 470 30.71 5.78 -37.74
C LYS A 470 29.20 5.91 -37.80
N ALA A 471 28.50 5.34 -36.79
CA ALA A 471 27.06 5.37 -36.64
C ALA A 471 26.64 6.48 -35.65
N PHE A 472 25.52 7.17 -35.92
CA PHE A 472 25.01 8.29 -35.12
C PHE A 472 23.49 8.19 -35.00
N SER A 473 22.92 8.72 -33.92
CA SER A 473 21.49 8.90 -33.72
C SER A 473 21.16 10.40 -33.67
N ARG A 474 20.77 10.98 -34.83
CA ARG A 474 20.63 12.43 -35.03
C ARG A 474 19.35 12.76 -35.76
N SER A 475 18.79 13.92 -35.49
CA SER A 475 17.59 14.46 -36.12
C SER A 475 17.93 15.18 -37.42
N GLY A 476 16.95 15.22 -38.35
CA GLY A 476 17.02 16.02 -39.57
C GLY A 476 17.94 15.47 -40.64
N LEU A 477 18.29 14.19 -40.57
CA LEU A 477 19.21 13.50 -41.47
C LEU A 477 18.55 12.26 -42.11
N ALA A 478 18.93 12.00 -43.37
CA ALA A 478 18.50 10.79 -44.03
C ALA A 478 19.09 9.55 -43.30
N SER A 479 18.21 8.64 -42.81
CA SER A 479 18.66 7.38 -42.27
C SER A 479 19.43 6.57 -43.30
N THR A 480 20.58 6.00 -42.91
CA THR A 480 21.48 5.34 -43.84
C THR A 480 21.06 3.89 -44.08
N GLY A 481 20.86 3.51 -45.32
CA GLY A 481 20.69 2.14 -45.75
C GLY A 481 21.88 1.63 -46.58
N GLY A 482 21.79 0.40 -47.09
CA GLY A 482 22.83 -0.15 -47.99
C GLY A 482 24.11 -0.58 -47.28
N ILE A 483 24.10 -0.73 -45.96
CA ILE A 483 25.23 -1.17 -45.12
C ILE A 483 24.88 -2.54 -44.54
N SER A 484 25.82 -3.47 -44.61
CA SER A 484 25.67 -4.80 -44.05
C SER A 484 25.66 -4.80 -42.51
N CYS A 485 25.09 -5.85 -41.91
CA CYS A 485 25.10 -6.03 -40.45
C CYS A 485 26.52 -5.94 -39.88
N VAL A 486 27.50 -6.60 -40.54
CA VAL A 486 28.90 -6.60 -40.12
C VAL A 486 29.48 -5.19 -40.07
N ASN A 487 29.20 -4.39 -41.10
CA ASN A 487 29.70 -3.01 -41.17
C ASN A 487 28.97 -2.09 -40.16
N TRP A 488 27.65 -2.22 -39.97
CA TRP A 488 26.92 -1.46 -38.96
C TRP A 488 27.48 -1.70 -37.54
N LYS A 489 27.77 -2.96 -37.19
CA LYS A 489 28.45 -3.31 -35.94
C LYS A 489 29.82 -2.64 -35.82
N ALA A 490 30.61 -2.64 -36.90
CA ALA A 490 31.92 -1.99 -36.92
C ALA A 490 31.80 -0.45 -36.78
N PHE A 491 30.86 0.17 -37.45
CA PHE A 491 30.61 1.62 -37.40
C PHE A 491 30.13 2.10 -36.03
N ALA A 492 29.27 1.31 -35.36
CA ALA A 492 28.90 1.60 -33.99
C ALA A 492 30.11 1.52 -33.04
N ARG A 493 30.89 0.42 -33.12
CA ARG A 493 32.07 0.24 -32.29
C ARG A 493 33.19 1.24 -32.57
N ALA A 494 33.25 1.80 -33.80
CA ALA A 494 34.17 2.89 -34.12
C ALA A 494 33.93 4.19 -33.37
N ARG A 495 32.79 4.30 -32.67
CA ARG A 495 32.48 5.41 -31.73
C ARG A 495 33.23 5.26 -30.41
N GLY A 496 33.67 4.05 -30.04
CA GLY A 496 34.37 3.73 -28.82
C GLY A 496 33.71 2.60 -28.03
N SER A 497 34.34 2.23 -26.93
CA SER A 497 33.83 1.18 -26.05
C SER A 497 32.43 1.49 -25.57
N GLY A 498 31.57 0.47 -25.49
CA GLY A 498 30.17 0.55 -25.10
C GLY A 498 29.22 0.86 -26.27
N TYR A 499 29.68 1.44 -27.37
CA TYR A 499 28.83 1.67 -28.54
C TYR A 499 28.60 0.40 -29.34
N GLN A 500 27.38 0.12 -29.66
CA GLN A 500 26.89 -1.01 -30.44
C GLN A 500 25.64 -0.61 -31.24
N ILE A 501 25.10 -1.50 -32.03
CA ILE A 501 23.72 -1.35 -32.54
C ILE A 501 22.76 -2.06 -31.59
N VAL A 502 21.45 -1.83 -31.74
CA VAL A 502 20.40 -2.45 -30.90
C VAL A 502 20.61 -3.96 -30.84
N ASP A 503 20.54 -4.53 -29.64
CA ASP A 503 20.66 -5.97 -29.39
C ASP A 503 19.31 -6.66 -29.15
N TRP A 504 19.32 -7.99 -29.06
CA TRP A 504 18.12 -8.80 -28.89
C TRP A 504 17.33 -8.48 -27.60
N GLN A 505 18.02 -8.23 -26.49
CA GLN A 505 17.37 -7.86 -25.23
C GLN A 505 16.59 -6.54 -25.37
N MET A 506 17.20 -5.53 -26.01
CA MET A 506 16.53 -4.23 -26.22
C MET A 506 15.26 -4.40 -27.04
N HIS A 507 15.31 -5.21 -28.12
CA HIS A 507 14.14 -5.50 -28.94
C HIS A 507 13.03 -6.18 -28.13
N CYS A 508 13.36 -7.25 -27.40
CA CYS A 508 12.40 -8.05 -26.66
C CYS A 508 11.75 -7.30 -25.50
N VAL A 509 12.58 -6.60 -24.70
CA VAL A 509 12.07 -5.85 -23.53
C VAL A 509 11.14 -4.73 -23.95
N LEU A 510 11.48 -3.96 -24.99
CA LEU A 510 10.60 -2.90 -25.49
C LEU A 510 9.28 -3.47 -26.07
N GLY A 511 9.32 -4.59 -26.77
CA GLY A 511 8.11 -5.27 -27.25
C GLY A 511 7.20 -5.72 -26.11
N CYS A 512 7.79 -6.30 -25.05
CA CYS A 512 7.02 -6.72 -23.87
C CYS A 512 6.51 -5.55 -23.03
N LEU A 513 7.25 -4.43 -22.95
CA LEU A 513 6.77 -3.18 -22.34
C LEU A 513 5.58 -2.61 -23.12
N TYR A 514 5.58 -2.72 -24.45
CA TYR A 514 4.42 -2.36 -25.25
C TYR A 514 3.20 -3.18 -24.82
N TYR A 515 3.31 -4.51 -24.75
CA TYR A 515 2.20 -5.38 -24.33
C TYR A 515 1.72 -5.06 -22.93
N ALA A 516 2.65 -4.80 -22.01
CA ALA A 516 2.31 -4.45 -20.63
C ALA A 516 1.64 -3.08 -20.50
N MET A 517 1.92 -2.15 -21.41
CA MET A 517 1.34 -0.81 -21.40
C MET A 517 -0.04 -0.77 -22.05
N TYR A 518 -0.20 -1.42 -23.21
CA TYR A 518 -1.39 -1.26 -24.04
C TYR A 518 -2.41 -2.39 -23.90
N GLY A 519 -2.01 -3.57 -23.42
CA GLY A 519 -2.92 -4.73 -23.31
C GLY A 519 -3.43 -5.24 -24.66
N ASN A 520 -2.78 -4.86 -25.74
CA ASN A 520 -3.17 -5.19 -27.11
C ASN A 520 -1.92 -5.61 -27.90
N THR A 521 -1.99 -6.74 -28.61
CA THR A 521 -0.85 -7.22 -29.41
C THR A 521 -0.76 -6.58 -30.79
N ASN A 522 -1.75 -5.84 -31.25
CA ASN A 522 -1.73 -5.10 -32.51
C ASN A 522 -1.21 -3.68 -32.32
N CYS A 523 0.11 -3.50 -32.30
CA CYS A 523 0.73 -2.21 -32.10
C CYS A 523 0.48 -1.22 -33.25
N GLN A 524 0.21 -1.71 -34.46
CA GLN A 524 -0.10 -0.88 -35.62
C GLN A 524 -1.49 -0.26 -35.51
N ALA A 525 -2.45 -0.97 -34.92
CA ALA A 525 -3.77 -0.44 -34.64
C ALA A 525 -3.79 0.61 -33.53
N GLU A 526 -2.88 0.51 -32.57
CA GLU A 526 -2.79 1.45 -31.44
C GLU A 526 -1.96 2.70 -31.76
N ILE A 527 -0.77 2.51 -32.34
CA ILE A 527 0.25 3.54 -32.53
C ILE A 527 0.28 4.03 -33.98
N GLY A 528 0.14 3.11 -34.94
CA GLY A 528 0.22 3.37 -36.37
C GLY A 528 1.10 2.40 -37.13
N LEU A 529 0.91 2.32 -38.44
CA LEU A 529 1.67 1.42 -39.33
C LEU A 529 3.15 1.85 -39.48
N GLY A 530 3.48 3.08 -39.15
CA GLY A 530 4.76 3.67 -39.47
C GLY A 530 4.83 4.16 -40.92
N THR A 531 5.94 4.78 -41.28
CA THR A 531 6.09 5.33 -42.63
C THR A 531 6.30 4.24 -43.66
N SER A 532 5.68 4.39 -44.82
CA SER A 532 5.82 3.49 -45.97
C SER A 532 6.96 3.87 -46.92
N SER A 533 7.78 4.81 -46.57
CA SER A 533 8.91 5.27 -47.38
C SER A 533 10.21 5.14 -46.63
N TYR A 534 11.07 4.23 -47.05
CA TYR A 534 12.41 4.05 -46.46
C TYR A 534 13.37 5.25 -46.66
N THR A 535 12.84 6.37 -47.16
CA THR A 535 13.60 7.62 -47.48
C THR A 535 13.29 8.78 -46.57
N LYS A 536 12.47 8.58 -45.52
CA LYS A 536 12.18 9.67 -44.57
C LYS A 536 13.40 10.07 -43.77
N ASP A 537 13.60 11.37 -43.66
CA ASP A 537 14.57 11.94 -42.74
C ASP A 537 14.10 11.75 -41.30
N THR A 538 15.04 11.61 -40.40
CA THR A 538 14.82 11.52 -38.95
C THR A 538 14.33 12.85 -38.38
N GLY A 539 13.78 12.82 -37.18
CA GLY A 539 13.31 14.03 -36.46
C GLY A 539 11.86 14.40 -36.70
N GLN A 540 11.09 13.55 -37.37
CA GLN A 540 9.67 13.80 -37.63
C GLN A 540 8.81 13.78 -36.34
N THR A 541 9.32 13.22 -35.27
CA THR A 541 8.62 13.09 -33.98
C THR A 541 9.28 13.88 -32.83
N ASP A 542 10.20 14.80 -33.16
CA ASP A 542 10.96 15.57 -32.16
C ASP A 542 10.05 16.35 -31.21
N ALA A 543 9.04 17.02 -31.74
CA ALA A 543 8.10 17.82 -30.96
C ALA A 543 7.19 16.99 -30.04
N LEU A 544 7.10 15.69 -30.26
CA LEU A 544 6.31 14.81 -29.39
C LEU A 544 7.08 14.40 -28.12
N GLY A 545 8.41 14.52 -28.11
CA GLY A 545 9.21 14.06 -26.97
C GLY A 545 8.94 12.59 -26.64
N MET A 546 8.39 12.34 -25.47
CA MET A 546 8.01 10.99 -25.02
C MET A 546 6.57 10.59 -25.40
N GLU A 547 5.74 11.49 -25.96
CA GLU A 547 4.34 11.16 -26.27
C GLU A 547 4.26 10.19 -27.44
N ASP A 548 3.54 9.07 -27.24
CA ASP A 548 3.34 8.06 -28.28
C ASP A 548 2.32 8.56 -29.32
N THR A 549 2.57 8.28 -30.59
CA THR A 549 1.59 8.56 -31.65
C THR A 549 0.37 7.64 -31.51
N LYS A 550 -0.72 8.02 -32.16
CA LYS A 550 -1.94 7.23 -32.21
C LYS A 550 -2.32 6.96 -33.65
N ALA A 551 -2.73 5.76 -33.98
CA ALA A 551 -3.09 5.38 -35.32
C ALA A 551 -4.20 6.27 -35.91
N SER A 552 -5.15 6.70 -35.10
CA SER A 552 -6.26 7.58 -35.51
C SER A 552 -5.80 8.99 -35.95
N THR A 553 -4.62 9.43 -35.51
CA THR A 553 -4.09 10.77 -35.83
C THR A 553 -2.89 10.74 -36.75
N ASN A 554 -2.23 9.59 -36.87
CA ASN A 554 -0.94 9.48 -37.56
C ASN A 554 -1.02 8.96 -39.01
N GLY A 555 -2.12 8.36 -39.44
CA GLY A 555 -2.26 7.77 -40.79
C GLY A 555 -1.20 6.69 -41.10
N ASN A 556 -1.31 6.08 -42.31
CA ASN A 556 -0.53 4.89 -42.68
C ASN A 556 0.82 5.16 -43.34
N SER A 557 1.29 6.42 -43.37
CA SER A 557 2.54 6.78 -44.07
C SER A 557 3.36 7.82 -43.30
N GLN A 558 3.11 7.99 -42.03
CA GLN A 558 3.83 8.94 -41.17
C GLN A 558 4.74 8.20 -40.19
N SER A 559 5.80 8.89 -39.76
CA SER A 559 6.66 8.39 -38.70
C SER A 559 5.88 8.24 -37.41
N ILE A 560 6.13 7.15 -36.71
CA ILE A 560 5.58 6.87 -35.38
C ILE A 560 6.56 7.26 -34.28
N ASN A 561 6.02 7.58 -33.13
CA ASN A 561 6.74 7.64 -31.87
C ASN A 561 6.22 6.58 -30.94
N PHE A 562 7.08 5.71 -30.45
CA PHE A 562 6.77 4.70 -29.45
C PHE A 562 7.80 4.75 -28.34
N TRP A 563 7.36 4.98 -27.11
CA TRP A 563 8.22 5.10 -25.95
C TRP A 563 9.38 6.10 -26.14
N GLY A 564 9.13 7.16 -26.88
CA GLY A 564 10.16 8.16 -27.22
C GLY A 564 11.13 7.72 -28.32
N LEU A 565 10.87 6.60 -29.02
CA LEU A 565 11.65 6.13 -30.17
C LEU A 565 10.91 6.43 -31.47
N GLU A 566 11.56 7.15 -32.37
CA GLU A 566 11.03 7.39 -33.70
C GLU A 566 11.21 6.15 -34.56
N ASN A 567 10.15 5.74 -35.27
CA ASN A 567 10.13 4.61 -36.19
C ASN A 567 10.73 3.33 -35.57
N TRP A 568 10.24 2.93 -34.38
CA TRP A 568 10.62 1.63 -33.82
C TRP A 568 10.17 0.48 -34.75
N TRP A 569 9.21 0.71 -35.57
CA TRP A 569 8.85 -0.07 -36.79
C TRP A 569 8.46 0.90 -37.90
N GLY A 570 8.52 0.42 -39.15
CA GLY A 570 8.37 1.24 -40.37
C GLY A 570 9.71 1.85 -40.83
N ASN A 571 9.71 2.55 -41.91
CA ASN A 571 10.81 3.17 -42.63
C ASN A 571 11.91 2.19 -43.12
N LYS A 572 12.73 1.59 -42.23
CA LYS A 572 13.78 0.62 -42.59
C LYS A 572 13.75 -0.62 -41.71
N TRP A 573 14.19 -1.75 -42.27
CA TRP A 573 14.67 -2.85 -41.48
C TRP A 573 15.92 -2.45 -40.71
N GLU A 574 16.04 -2.93 -39.47
CA GLU A 574 17.18 -2.62 -38.61
C GLU A 574 17.92 -3.88 -38.17
N TRP A 575 19.22 -3.95 -38.44
CA TRP A 575 20.08 -5.04 -37.99
C TRP A 575 20.20 -5.09 -36.48
N ILE A 576 20.20 -6.33 -35.91
CA ILE A 576 20.46 -6.64 -34.50
C ILE A 576 21.93 -6.99 -34.30
N ASP A 577 22.53 -6.51 -33.19
CA ASP A 577 23.96 -6.69 -32.92
C ASP A 577 24.36 -8.12 -32.66
N ASP A 578 23.67 -8.76 -31.71
CA ASP A 578 24.12 -9.98 -31.06
C ASP A 578 23.56 -11.28 -31.63
N TYR A 579 22.53 -11.20 -32.47
CA TYR A 579 21.90 -12.41 -33.04
C TYR A 579 22.78 -13.03 -34.12
N ILE A 580 23.14 -14.30 -33.89
CA ILE A 580 23.86 -15.16 -34.86
C ILE A 580 23.19 -16.52 -34.89
N ASN A 581 22.75 -16.95 -36.08
CA ASN A 581 22.25 -18.28 -36.31
C ASN A 581 23.18 -19.03 -37.26
N PRO A 582 23.92 -20.05 -36.81
CA PRO A 582 24.82 -20.85 -37.63
C PRO A 582 24.06 -21.56 -38.75
N ALA A 583 24.77 -21.87 -39.83
CA ALA A 583 24.18 -22.59 -40.97
C ALA A 583 23.66 -23.96 -40.56
N GLY A 584 22.42 -24.29 -40.91
CA GLY A 584 21.82 -25.59 -40.65
C GLY A 584 21.40 -25.83 -39.18
N GLU A 585 21.55 -24.87 -38.28
CA GLU A 585 21.15 -25.02 -36.88
C GLU A 585 19.80 -24.36 -36.57
N LEU A 586 19.07 -24.94 -35.61
CA LEU A 586 17.84 -24.36 -35.03
C LEU A 586 18.12 -23.76 -33.65
N THR A 587 19.39 -23.40 -33.37
CA THR A 587 19.77 -22.67 -32.19
C THR A 587 20.63 -21.48 -32.61
N ALA A 588 20.13 -20.30 -32.39
CA ALA A 588 20.91 -19.07 -32.50
C ALA A 588 21.63 -18.76 -31.17
N THR A 589 22.50 -17.78 -31.21
CA THR A 589 23.12 -17.23 -29.99
C THR A 589 22.85 -15.74 -29.91
N VAL A 590 22.60 -15.28 -28.66
CA VAL A 590 22.44 -13.88 -28.31
C VAL A 590 23.17 -13.56 -27.02
N ASN A 591 23.35 -12.31 -26.67
CA ASN A 591 23.95 -11.91 -25.40
C ASN A 591 23.17 -12.45 -24.19
N ASP A 592 23.91 -12.85 -23.13
CA ASP A 592 23.31 -13.23 -21.85
C ASP A 592 23.35 -12.04 -20.87
N PRO A 593 22.21 -11.41 -20.58
CA PRO A 593 22.15 -10.26 -19.68
C PRO A 593 22.37 -10.62 -18.19
N VAL A 594 22.37 -11.91 -17.85
CA VAL A 594 22.50 -12.38 -16.47
C VAL A 594 23.93 -12.81 -16.16
N ASN A 595 24.51 -13.65 -17.01
CA ASN A 595 25.80 -14.25 -16.75
C ASN A 595 26.94 -13.57 -17.55
N GLY A 596 26.59 -12.67 -18.46
CA GLY A 596 27.56 -12.13 -19.43
C GLY A 596 27.94 -13.14 -20.54
N GLY A 597 28.63 -12.67 -21.56
CA GLY A 597 28.90 -13.50 -22.74
C GLY A 597 27.63 -13.77 -23.55
N THR A 598 27.45 -15.01 -24.04
CA THR A 598 26.33 -15.39 -24.90
C THR A 598 25.54 -16.56 -24.34
N ARG A 599 24.25 -16.62 -24.67
CA ARG A 599 23.35 -17.73 -24.35
C ARG A 599 22.75 -18.32 -25.63
N PRO A 600 22.39 -19.63 -25.60
CA PRO A 600 21.63 -20.21 -26.67
C PRO A 600 20.21 -19.63 -26.77
N LEU A 601 19.74 -19.49 -27.99
CA LEU A 601 18.38 -19.09 -28.33
C LEU A 601 17.75 -20.18 -29.21
N PRO A 602 17.09 -21.21 -28.63
CA PRO A 602 16.40 -22.24 -29.40
C PRO A 602 15.25 -21.64 -30.20
N ILE A 603 15.29 -21.75 -31.52
CA ILE A 603 14.27 -21.25 -32.44
C ILE A 603 13.42 -22.41 -32.98
N THR A 604 12.17 -22.12 -33.31
CA THR A 604 11.30 -23.00 -34.08
C THR A 604 11.38 -22.56 -35.53
N SER A 605 11.64 -23.48 -36.44
CA SER A 605 11.61 -23.18 -37.88
C SER A 605 10.26 -22.62 -38.27
N PHE A 606 10.27 -21.46 -38.93
CA PHE A 606 9.04 -20.79 -39.37
C PHE A 606 9.27 -20.01 -40.65
N ASN A 607 8.70 -20.53 -41.76
CA ASN A 607 8.96 -20.01 -43.08
C ASN A 607 8.11 -18.77 -43.41
N GLY A 608 8.20 -17.79 -42.53
CA GLY A 608 7.68 -16.44 -42.73
C GLY A 608 6.17 -16.31 -42.74
N TRP A 609 5.57 -15.87 -41.65
CA TRP A 609 4.18 -15.48 -41.54
C TRP A 609 3.91 -14.71 -40.24
N TYR A 610 2.63 -14.35 -40.06
CA TYR A 610 2.16 -13.76 -38.79
C TYR A 610 2.17 -14.81 -37.67
N VAL A 611 2.61 -14.39 -36.51
CA VAL A 611 2.82 -15.25 -35.33
C VAL A 611 1.50 -15.53 -34.61
N LYS A 612 1.23 -16.81 -34.33
CA LYS A 612 0.10 -17.24 -33.48
C LYS A 612 0.46 -17.37 -32.03
N LYS A 613 1.59 -17.99 -31.71
CA LYS A 613 2.12 -18.13 -30.35
C LYS A 613 3.61 -17.82 -30.27
N MET A 614 4.04 -17.26 -29.13
CA MET A 614 5.41 -16.89 -28.85
C MET A 614 5.96 -17.61 -27.63
N LYS A 615 7.27 -17.84 -27.63
CA LYS A 615 8.05 -18.13 -26.43
C LYS A 615 8.53 -16.80 -25.86
N PHE A 616 8.33 -16.60 -24.56
CA PHE A 616 8.85 -15.47 -23.82
C PHE A 616 9.95 -15.93 -22.86
N GLY A 617 9.64 -16.86 -21.97
CA GLY A 617 10.55 -17.34 -20.98
C GLY A 617 11.13 -16.25 -20.08
N ARG A 618 12.09 -16.60 -19.25
CA ARG A 618 12.75 -15.70 -18.31
C ARG A 618 13.28 -14.41 -18.94
N TYR A 619 13.72 -14.48 -20.20
CA TYR A 619 14.39 -13.36 -20.89
C TYR A 619 13.43 -12.52 -21.74
N LEU A 620 12.13 -12.83 -21.73
CA LEU A 620 11.11 -12.20 -22.56
C LEU A 620 11.34 -12.37 -24.08
N ASP A 621 11.93 -13.47 -24.49
CA ASP A 621 12.27 -13.71 -25.91
C ASP A 621 11.01 -13.69 -26.79
N LEU A 622 11.02 -12.89 -27.86
CA LEU A 622 9.89 -12.74 -28.78
C LEU A 622 10.06 -13.70 -29.99
N ILE A 623 9.97 -15.01 -29.72
CA ILE A 623 10.21 -16.03 -30.74
C ILE A 623 8.92 -16.79 -31.02
N ASN A 624 8.59 -16.97 -32.33
CA ASN A 624 7.53 -17.87 -32.71
C ASN A 624 7.72 -19.28 -32.15
N SER A 625 6.69 -19.85 -31.53
CA SER A 625 6.71 -21.19 -30.94
C SER A 625 5.92 -22.23 -31.75
N GLU A 626 5.16 -21.80 -32.75
CA GLU A 626 4.32 -22.68 -33.58
C GLU A 626 5.06 -23.16 -34.82
N VAL A 627 4.55 -24.24 -35.40
CA VAL A 627 5.01 -24.78 -36.69
C VAL A 627 4.41 -24.02 -37.84
N ASP A 628 4.96 -24.17 -39.03
CA ASP A 628 4.55 -23.45 -40.26
C ASP A 628 3.05 -23.58 -40.63
N SER A 629 2.35 -24.63 -40.20
CA SER A 629 0.91 -24.81 -40.42
C SER A 629 0.02 -24.04 -39.43
N GLU A 630 0.62 -23.52 -38.34
CA GLU A 630 -0.09 -22.84 -37.25
C GLU A 630 0.24 -21.33 -37.29
N ARG A 631 -0.62 -20.55 -37.90
CA ARG A 631 -0.35 -19.14 -38.25
C ARG A 631 -1.43 -18.19 -37.76
N GLY A 632 -1.04 -16.95 -37.44
CA GLY A 632 -1.94 -15.82 -37.24
C GLY A 632 -2.23 -15.08 -38.55
N THR A 633 -2.78 -13.87 -38.40
CA THR A 633 -2.99 -12.90 -39.47
C THR A 633 -2.57 -11.51 -38.98
N ASP A 634 -2.63 -10.52 -39.86
CA ASP A 634 -2.42 -9.09 -39.50
C ASP A 634 -3.41 -8.50 -38.48
N SER A 635 -4.47 -9.25 -38.18
CA SER A 635 -5.55 -8.86 -37.28
C SER A 635 -5.85 -9.88 -36.19
N THR A 636 -5.07 -10.97 -36.10
CA THR A 636 -5.24 -12.00 -35.08
C THR A 636 -3.93 -12.35 -34.38
N TYR A 637 -4.05 -12.79 -33.15
CA TYR A 637 -2.96 -13.21 -32.26
C TYR A 637 -1.94 -12.09 -32.01
N TYR A 638 -0.72 -12.12 -32.58
CA TYR A 638 0.31 -11.12 -32.36
C TYR A 638 0.39 -10.05 -33.44
N CYS A 639 -0.29 -10.24 -34.57
CA CYS A 639 -0.35 -9.32 -35.71
C CYS A 639 1.00 -8.98 -36.37
N ASP A 640 2.10 -9.45 -35.83
CA ASP A 640 3.47 -9.23 -36.30
C ASP A 640 4.00 -10.45 -37.04
N TYR A 641 4.81 -10.20 -38.08
CA TYR A 641 5.39 -11.23 -38.95
C TYR A 641 6.77 -11.64 -38.41
N GLN A 642 7.03 -12.96 -38.44
CA GLN A 642 8.37 -13.48 -38.15
C GLN A 642 8.80 -14.48 -39.23
N TRP A 643 10.10 -14.55 -39.47
CA TRP A 643 10.76 -15.56 -40.27
C TRP A 643 11.96 -16.13 -39.53
N TRP A 644 11.98 -17.44 -39.34
CA TRP A 644 13.09 -18.14 -38.69
C TRP A 644 13.67 -19.19 -39.62
N PRO A 645 15.02 -19.40 -39.67
CA PRO A 645 15.62 -20.33 -40.59
C PRO A 645 15.19 -21.78 -40.37
N THR A 646 15.31 -22.58 -41.39
CA THR A 646 15.12 -24.03 -41.35
C THR A 646 16.47 -24.72 -41.05
N GLY A 647 16.43 -25.97 -40.57
CA GLY A 647 17.65 -26.77 -40.37
C GLY A 647 18.43 -27.08 -41.66
N THR A 648 17.89 -26.73 -42.84
CA THR A 648 18.53 -26.88 -44.16
C THR A 648 19.19 -25.60 -44.66
N THR A 649 19.20 -24.53 -43.85
CA THR A 649 19.85 -23.26 -44.21
C THR A 649 21.35 -23.42 -44.37
N THR A 650 21.89 -23.02 -45.53
CA THR A 650 23.31 -23.27 -45.91
C THR A 650 24.28 -22.16 -45.49
N ASN A 651 23.76 -21.00 -45.10
CA ASN A 651 24.60 -19.88 -44.68
C ASN A 651 24.12 -19.36 -43.29
N PRO A 652 25.08 -18.86 -42.47
CA PRO A 652 24.73 -18.16 -41.22
C PRO A 652 23.77 -16.98 -41.48
N ARG A 653 22.83 -16.80 -40.55
CA ARG A 653 21.81 -15.72 -40.64
C ARG A 653 22.02 -14.67 -39.59
N ALA A 654 21.71 -13.43 -39.93
CA ALA A 654 21.60 -12.31 -39.04
C ALA A 654 20.12 -11.90 -38.95
N LEU A 655 19.74 -11.23 -37.87
CA LEU A 655 18.36 -10.80 -37.65
C LEU A 655 18.18 -9.35 -38.03
N LEU A 656 17.06 -9.09 -38.69
CA LEU A 656 16.47 -7.78 -38.92
C LEU A 656 15.20 -7.64 -38.06
N ARG A 657 15.08 -6.54 -37.37
CA ARG A 657 13.84 -6.07 -36.70
C ARG A 657 13.20 -4.94 -37.51
N SER A 658 12.09 -4.41 -37.04
CA SER A 658 11.32 -3.39 -37.75
C SER A 658 10.80 -3.92 -39.10
N TYR A 659 10.38 -3.06 -39.98
CA TYR A 659 9.96 -3.39 -41.35
C TYR A 659 10.08 -2.14 -42.24
N ASP A 660 10.31 -2.34 -43.55
CA ASP A 660 10.53 -1.24 -44.49
C ASP A 660 9.26 -0.61 -45.04
N SER A 661 8.05 -1.02 -44.55
CA SER A 661 6.94 -0.18 -44.80
C SER A 661 5.89 -0.43 -45.87
N SER A 662 6.09 -1.33 -46.72
CA SER A 662 5.07 -1.48 -47.79
C SER A 662 3.88 -2.32 -47.40
N ASN A 663 3.91 -2.93 -46.22
CA ASN A 663 2.89 -3.90 -45.76
C ASN A 663 2.69 -3.86 -44.24
N PRO A 664 1.53 -4.29 -43.70
CA PRO A 664 1.22 -4.33 -42.27
C PRO A 664 1.95 -5.47 -41.52
N TYR A 665 3.15 -5.84 -41.95
CA TYR A 665 3.88 -6.98 -41.35
C TYR A 665 4.72 -6.61 -40.13
N GLY A 666 5.12 -5.35 -40.04
CA GLY A 666 6.01 -4.87 -38.99
C GLY A 666 5.28 -4.54 -37.70
N GLY A 667 6.03 -4.59 -36.60
CA GLY A 667 5.55 -4.20 -35.28
C GLY A 667 6.60 -4.46 -34.21
N VAL A 668 6.18 -4.42 -32.97
CA VAL A 668 7.10 -4.54 -31.82
C VAL A 668 7.79 -5.90 -31.72
N ALA A 669 7.17 -6.94 -32.24
CA ALA A 669 7.70 -8.31 -32.22
C ALA A 669 8.20 -8.81 -33.58
N TYR A 670 8.29 -7.94 -34.60
CA TYR A 670 8.79 -8.32 -35.90
C TYR A 670 10.22 -8.85 -35.82
N ALA A 671 10.47 -10.01 -36.41
CA ALA A 671 11.78 -10.64 -36.46
C ALA A 671 11.98 -11.39 -37.79
N PHE A 672 13.08 -11.10 -38.51
CA PHE A 672 13.36 -11.66 -39.81
C PHE A 672 14.81 -12.13 -39.90
N ALA A 673 15.02 -13.42 -39.68
CA ALA A 673 16.34 -14.07 -39.70
C ALA A 673 16.62 -14.79 -41.05
N HIS A 674 16.16 -14.21 -42.16
CA HIS A 674 16.38 -14.79 -43.52
C HIS A 674 17.72 -14.35 -44.10
N SER A 675 18.21 -13.18 -43.76
CA SER A 675 19.29 -12.51 -44.46
C SER A 675 20.67 -12.92 -43.93
N ALA A 676 21.64 -13.07 -44.83
CA ALA A 676 23.04 -13.19 -44.43
C ALA A 676 23.54 -11.86 -43.87
N SER A 677 24.48 -11.93 -42.90
CA SER A 677 25.05 -10.72 -42.27
C SER A 677 25.82 -9.78 -43.22
N SER A 678 26.15 -10.28 -44.41
CA SER A 678 26.78 -9.52 -45.49
C SER A 678 25.83 -8.84 -46.45
N LEU A 679 24.50 -9.08 -46.32
CA LEU A 679 23.49 -8.45 -47.18
C LEU A 679 23.57 -6.93 -47.07
N THR A 680 23.48 -6.23 -48.21
CA THR A 680 23.34 -4.80 -48.31
C THR A 680 22.05 -4.48 -49.10
N SER A 681 21.20 -3.63 -48.53
CA SER A 681 20.00 -3.14 -49.20
C SER A 681 19.74 -1.70 -48.75
N PRO A 682 19.28 -0.82 -49.65
CA PRO A 682 18.91 0.55 -49.26
C PRO A 682 17.79 0.59 -48.23
N THR A 683 17.02 -0.50 -48.10
CA THR A 683 15.95 -0.65 -47.12
C THR A 683 16.45 -1.18 -45.76
N CYS A 684 17.71 -1.67 -45.69
CA CYS A 684 18.30 -2.18 -44.46
C CYS A 684 19.21 -1.12 -43.83
N GLY A 685 18.80 -0.63 -42.68
CA GLY A 685 19.51 0.28 -41.80
C GLY A 685 19.91 -0.39 -40.48
N SER A 686 20.06 0.41 -39.46
CA SER A 686 20.26 -0.04 -38.08
C SER A 686 19.90 1.08 -37.12
N ARG A 687 20.10 0.84 -35.83
CA ARG A 687 19.90 1.85 -34.76
C ARG A 687 21.08 1.79 -33.79
N LEU A 688 21.66 2.95 -33.49
CA LEU A 688 22.76 3.06 -32.52
C LEU A 688 22.28 2.74 -31.12
N ALA A 689 23.12 2.11 -30.33
CA ALA A 689 22.89 1.87 -28.90
C ALA A 689 24.22 2.03 -28.13
N PHE A 690 24.10 2.17 -26.82
CA PHE A 690 25.26 2.24 -25.93
C PHE A 690 25.00 1.42 -24.66
N ARG A 691 25.99 0.65 -24.24
CA ARG A 691 26.08 -0.02 -22.94
C ARG A 691 27.41 0.33 -22.29
N GLY A 692 27.37 1.07 -21.19
CA GLY A 692 28.57 1.55 -20.52
C GLY A 692 28.22 2.46 -19.35
N VAL A 693 29.13 3.28 -18.91
CA VAL A 693 28.85 4.21 -17.80
C VAL A 693 28.13 5.45 -18.31
N CYS A 694 26.91 5.67 -17.82
CA CYS A 694 26.10 6.86 -18.12
C CYS A 694 26.02 7.78 -16.90
N ARG A 695 26.33 9.07 -17.09
CA ARG A 695 26.23 10.09 -16.03
C ARG A 695 25.35 11.25 -16.50
N GLU A 696 24.47 11.70 -15.64
CA GLU A 696 23.70 12.91 -15.89
C GLU A 696 24.57 14.14 -15.64
N ALA A 697 24.48 15.13 -16.49
CA ALA A 697 25.16 16.41 -16.30
C ALA A 697 24.51 17.19 -15.15
N GLU A 698 25.29 17.96 -14.42
CA GLU A 698 24.80 18.75 -13.29
C GLU A 698 23.84 19.88 -13.73
N SER A 699 24.02 20.40 -14.95
CA SER A 699 23.14 21.38 -15.57
C SER A 699 23.22 21.30 -17.11
N VAL A 700 22.28 21.94 -17.77
CA VAL A 700 22.29 22.09 -19.24
C VAL A 700 23.54 22.83 -19.73
N GLU A 701 23.98 23.89 -19.04
CA GLU A 701 25.19 24.65 -19.34
C GLU A 701 26.45 23.78 -19.22
N ALA A 702 26.53 22.97 -18.10
CA ALA A 702 27.63 22.04 -17.90
C ALA A 702 27.68 21.01 -19.04
N PHE A 703 26.51 20.48 -19.46
CA PHE A 703 26.43 19.56 -20.58
C PHE A 703 26.86 20.21 -21.90
N LYS A 704 26.38 21.41 -22.21
CA LYS A 704 26.71 22.13 -23.45
C LYS A 704 28.22 22.43 -23.57
N SER A 705 28.88 22.70 -22.44
CA SER A 705 30.32 22.97 -22.38
C SER A 705 31.21 21.74 -22.68
N LEU A 706 30.67 20.51 -22.58
CA LEU A 706 31.42 19.30 -22.88
C LEU A 706 31.75 19.21 -24.39
N PRO A 707 32.94 18.75 -24.78
CA PRO A 707 33.26 18.51 -26.17
C PRO A 707 32.45 17.35 -26.75
N VAL A 708 32.19 17.35 -28.03
CA VAL A 708 31.65 16.21 -28.80
C VAL A 708 32.85 15.44 -29.35
N LEU A 709 33.16 14.27 -28.73
CA LEU A 709 34.32 13.43 -29.10
C LEU A 709 34.00 12.45 -30.24
#